data_6aae8177cc63aeda86c0acb7d8bffde4
#
_entry.id   6aae8177cc63aeda86c0acb7d8bffde4
#
_cell.length_a   1.000
_cell.length_b   1.000
_cell.length_c   1.000
_cell.angle_alpha   90.00
_cell.angle_beta   90.00
_cell.angle_gamma   90.00
#
_symmetry.space_group_name_H-M   'P 1'
#
loop_
_entity.id
_entity.type
_entity.pdbx_description
1 polymer ?
#
loop_
_entity_poly.entity_id
_entity_poly.type
_entity_poly.pdbx_seq_one_letter_code
_entity_poly.pdbx_strand_id
1 'polypeptide(L)'
;VTRVTVEAAFGVGLAEAVLTDGTWTDITQYADVQSNGISITRGAESELAQTQAGTCTLRLDNSDGRFTPEFSGSPYYPNVTDGVPVRINVATVTTNYLRNPSFEGGSLDAWTWSLAEVATVATPVQSGTRALRVAWNAGASGAYAETVVYGLSIGSRYTASAYVRVASGDVAVRLSMGGTTSAASPTAGAYARLSVTFTATASVMPLRVVPSTSPAAGHLVYVDAVQVEDGATATTFSATPAQLHPRFWGLVTQWPVQWEGLAATSTVTAIDLFSVLSRADQHMRPMLVQEALLQGPQAYWAMDEPAGSTSAGNESGTVGPDSLATVQAGSGGTLEFSAGAAPLGIDGAPLFTPASASAGKFLRGGVGPTFRDGSAAGFLVEAWFVTSTPGRNILALSTTGNTSHIILYLAAGTGYLSVETRQPDGTQTTVVAGSVSLANGVPHHIIYDSAAQELYVDGVSIGAFGAILPVGDLSTLTVGASQAGGNLWAGSIGNVGLYARPGLVGSALANHYTCGTTGFAGETADQRGYRLTSYVGIPFGSVGVFTTGIAQQAALGSTALDHLREVEGTESGVLTADRAGPYLTLRGRSTRYNPQPAFSLAYPDLETGDVTLAYDTQKVANTITVTRPGGATTRYLHAASRAARGPIGRQVDTLADSDLVAADLGNWLLQRYASPRPELRGVTVQAYSMGTAMYRTLMAADVGTVATVTSLPAQAPTPSMTVTVEGYTETIRHNDHQISFHTSASQTASVWVLDDTTYSVLGSSTRLAY
;
A
#
# COMPACT_ATOMS: atom_id res chain seq x y z
N VAL A 1 -18.53 4.29 -29.39
CA VAL A 1 -17.99 3.00 -28.95
C VAL A 1 -17.35 3.18 -27.59
N THR A 2 -17.70 2.35 -26.62
CA THR A 2 -17.02 2.31 -25.32
C THR A 2 -15.58 1.86 -25.54
N ARG A 3 -14.62 2.70 -25.16
CA ARG A 3 -13.19 2.46 -25.40
C ARG A 3 -12.58 1.79 -24.16
N VAL A 4 -12.96 0.53 -23.94
CA VAL A 4 -12.42 -0.28 -22.84
C VAL A 4 -11.10 -0.92 -23.26
N THR A 5 -10.19 -1.06 -22.32
CA THR A 5 -8.97 -1.87 -22.45
C THR A 5 -8.90 -2.87 -21.33
N VAL A 6 -8.51 -4.08 -21.66
CA VAL A 6 -8.26 -5.19 -20.74
C VAL A 6 -6.82 -5.60 -20.88
N GLU A 7 -6.07 -5.53 -19.79
CA GLU A 7 -4.66 -5.86 -19.79
C GLU A 7 -4.32 -6.83 -18.66
N ALA A 8 -3.40 -7.74 -18.91
CA ALA A 8 -2.90 -8.70 -17.93
C ALA A 8 -1.37 -8.65 -17.87
N ALA A 9 -0.80 -8.79 -16.67
CA ALA A 9 0.64 -8.78 -16.45
C ALA A 9 1.15 -10.21 -16.17
N PHE A 10 1.38 -10.97 -17.25
CA PHE A 10 1.86 -12.34 -17.15
C PHE A 10 3.32 -12.42 -16.67
N GLY A 11 3.59 -13.27 -15.66
CA GLY A 11 4.92 -13.49 -15.11
C GLY A 11 5.47 -12.34 -14.27
N VAL A 12 4.62 -11.41 -13.86
CA VAL A 12 4.98 -10.24 -13.04
C VAL A 12 4.48 -10.44 -11.62
N GLY A 13 5.36 -10.21 -10.64
CA GLY A 13 4.99 -10.24 -9.22
C GLY A 13 4.12 -9.04 -8.82
N LEU A 14 3.45 -9.14 -7.67
CA LEU A 14 2.56 -8.08 -7.16
C LEU A 14 3.25 -6.71 -7.05
N ALA A 15 4.48 -6.67 -6.56
CA ALA A 15 5.25 -5.44 -6.41
C ALA A 15 5.67 -4.81 -7.74
N GLU A 16 5.84 -5.61 -8.78
CA GLU A 16 6.27 -5.17 -10.11
C GLU A 16 5.08 -4.75 -10.99
N ALA A 17 3.89 -5.30 -10.74
CA ALA A 17 2.68 -5.07 -11.54
C ALA A 17 2.19 -3.62 -11.58
N VAL A 18 2.68 -2.78 -10.65
CA VAL A 18 2.32 -1.35 -10.54
C VAL A 18 3.09 -0.47 -11.51
N LEU A 19 4.25 -0.91 -11.99
CA LEU A 19 5.35 0.03 -12.17
C LEU A 19 5.49 0.59 -13.58
N THR A 20 5.11 -0.11 -14.64
CA THR A 20 5.29 0.41 -16.01
C THR A 20 4.23 -0.09 -16.97
N ASP A 21 3.86 0.75 -17.95
CA ASP A 21 3.00 0.33 -19.06
C ASP A 21 3.63 -0.82 -19.88
N GLY A 22 4.93 -1.02 -19.81
CA GLY A 22 5.66 -2.07 -20.52
C GLY A 22 5.50 -3.49 -19.97
N THR A 23 5.01 -3.65 -18.74
CA THR A 23 4.77 -4.98 -18.12
C THR A 23 3.40 -5.55 -18.46
N TRP A 24 2.50 -4.76 -19.02
CA TRP A 24 1.12 -5.12 -19.30
C TRP A 24 0.95 -5.62 -20.74
N THR A 25 0.23 -6.72 -20.89
CA THR A 25 -0.17 -7.29 -22.16
C THR A 25 -1.62 -6.95 -22.46
N ASP A 26 -1.89 -6.28 -23.59
CA ASP A 26 -3.25 -6.02 -24.04
C ASP A 26 -3.92 -7.31 -24.50
N ILE A 27 -4.98 -7.70 -23.79
CA ILE A 27 -5.82 -8.88 -24.10
C ILE A 27 -7.24 -8.47 -24.50
N THR A 28 -7.50 -7.20 -24.76
CA THR A 28 -8.84 -6.64 -25.06
C THR A 28 -9.53 -7.35 -26.22
N GLN A 29 -8.77 -7.75 -27.25
CA GLN A 29 -9.33 -8.42 -28.43
C GLN A 29 -9.96 -9.78 -28.13
N TYR A 30 -9.60 -10.39 -26.99
CA TYR A 30 -10.12 -11.70 -26.57
C TYR A 30 -11.28 -11.56 -25.60
N ALA A 31 -11.52 -10.36 -25.06
CA ALA A 31 -12.62 -10.10 -24.13
C ALA A 31 -13.96 -10.01 -24.86
N ASP A 32 -14.93 -10.81 -24.42
CA ASP A 32 -16.29 -10.78 -24.95
C ASP A 32 -17.07 -9.56 -24.41
N VAL A 33 -16.72 -8.38 -24.91
CA VAL A 33 -17.41 -7.13 -24.57
C VAL A 33 -18.71 -6.94 -25.34
N GLN A 34 -19.02 -7.79 -26.34
CA GLN A 34 -20.23 -7.65 -27.17
C GLN A 34 -21.44 -8.31 -26.53
N SER A 35 -21.28 -9.55 -26.07
CA SER A 35 -22.41 -10.36 -25.58
C SER A 35 -22.48 -10.33 -24.05
N ASN A 36 -21.42 -10.73 -23.36
CA ASN A 36 -21.43 -10.85 -21.93
C ASN A 36 -21.03 -9.54 -21.21
N GLY A 37 -20.08 -8.79 -21.80
CA GLY A 37 -19.53 -7.60 -21.17
C GLY A 37 -18.57 -7.91 -20.05
N ILE A 38 -18.05 -6.85 -19.41
CA ILE A 38 -17.20 -6.91 -18.21
C ILE A 38 -18.05 -6.44 -17.03
N SER A 39 -18.16 -7.26 -16.03
CA SER A 39 -18.89 -6.93 -14.79
C SER A 39 -17.92 -6.61 -13.68
N ILE A 40 -18.09 -5.45 -13.03
CA ILE A 40 -17.25 -4.98 -11.92
C ILE A 40 -18.17 -4.65 -10.75
N THR A 41 -17.81 -5.10 -9.55
CA THR A 41 -18.48 -4.73 -8.30
C THR A 41 -17.45 -4.15 -7.33
N ARG A 42 -17.75 -3.02 -6.71
CA ARG A 42 -16.87 -2.34 -5.75
C ARG A 42 -17.64 -1.68 -4.62
N GLY A 43 -16.98 -1.58 -3.44
CA GLY A 43 -17.51 -0.85 -2.31
C GLY A 43 -18.47 -1.66 -1.46
N ALA A 44 -19.47 -1.00 -0.89
CA ALA A 44 -20.47 -1.56 -0.01
C ALA A 44 -21.88 -1.35 -0.56
N GLU A 45 -22.82 -2.20 -0.16
CA GLU A 45 -24.25 -2.05 -0.53
C GLU A 45 -24.92 -0.88 0.21
N SER A 46 -24.37 -0.47 1.33
CA SER A 46 -24.89 0.63 2.14
C SER A 46 -23.82 1.17 3.08
N GLU A 47 -24.04 2.35 3.64
CA GLU A 47 -23.16 3.01 4.60
C GLU A 47 -22.79 2.17 5.84
N LEU A 48 -23.69 1.31 6.29
CA LEU A 48 -23.46 0.44 7.46
C LEU A 48 -22.83 -0.90 7.11
N ALA A 49 -22.75 -1.23 5.84
CA ALA A 49 -22.10 -2.43 5.36
C ALA A 49 -20.59 -2.17 5.22
N GLN A 50 -19.81 -3.15 5.59
CA GLN A 50 -18.36 -3.11 5.38
C GLN A 50 -18.07 -3.18 3.87
N THR A 51 -17.11 -2.40 3.40
CA THR A 51 -16.61 -2.48 2.02
C THR A 51 -16.14 -3.90 1.71
N GLN A 52 -16.74 -4.51 0.71
CA GLN A 52 -16.37 -5.86 0.28
C GLN A 52 -15.19 -5.81 -0.68
N ALA A 53 -14.52 -6.95 -0.87
CA ALA A 53 -13.53 -7.10 -1.91
C ALA A 53 -14.15 -6.81 -3.28
N GLY A 54 -13.54 -5.93 -4.03
CA GLY A 54 -13.97 -5.63 -5.40
C GLY A 54 -13.72 -6.82 -6.30
N THR A 55 -14.66 -7.08 -7.21
CA THR A 55 -14.58 -8.21 -8.16
C THR A 55 -14.75 -7.73 -9.58
N CYS A 56 -14.05 -8.39 -10.50
CA CYS A 56 -14.22 -8.22 -11.94
C CYS A 56 -14.39 -9.58 -12.59
N THR A 57 -15.47 -9.76 -13.35
CA THR A 57 -15.71 -10.97 -14.14
C THR A 57 -15.76 -10.63 -15.62
N LEU A 58 -14.99 -11.37 -16.41
CA LEU A 58 -14.96 -11.24 -17.87
C LEU A 58 -14.78 -12.59 -18.55
N ARG A 59 -15.39 -12.75 -19.72
CA ARG A 59 -15.24 -13.93 -20.57
C ARG A 59 -14.23 -13.64 -21.66
N LEU A 60 -13.24 -14.54 -21.82
CA LEU A 60 -12.19 -14.47 -22.82
C LEU A 60 -12.36 -15.56 -23.86
N ASP A 61 -12.14 -15.25 -25.13
CA ASP A 61 -11.96 -16.25 -26.19
C ASP A 61 -10.63 -16.98 -25.96
N ASN A 62 -10.73 -18.29 -25.82
CA ASN A 62 -9.59 -19.19 -25.61
C ASN A 62 -9.49 -20.25 -26.70
N SER A 63 -10.02 -19.99 -27.89
CA SER A 63 -10.08 -20.97 -29.00
C SER A 63 -8.71 -21.47 -29.42
N ASP A 64 -7.65 -20.71 -29.24
CA ASP A 64 -6.25 -21.11 -29.49
C ASP A 64 -5.51 -21.63 -28.24
N GLY A 65 -6.18 -21.74 -27.10
CA GLY A 65 -5.61 -22.26 -25.85
C GLY A 65 -4.71 -21.30 -25.09
N ARG A 66 -4.60 -20.03 -25.51
CA ARG A 66 -3.65 -19.05 -24.91
C ARG A 66 -3.84 -18.79 -23.42
N PHE A 67 -5.05 -18.93 -22.91
CA PHE A 67 -5.40 -18.76 -21.50
C PHE A 67 -5.58 -20.10 -20.79
N THR A 68 -5.04 -21.17 -21.32
CA THR A 68 -5.08 -22.50 -20.68
C THR A 68 -3.85 -22.70 -19.81
N PRO A 69 -4.02 -22.89 -18.49
CA PRO A 69 -2.90 -23.21 -17.60
C PRO A 69 -2.09 -24.41 -18.08
N GLU A 70 -0.77 -24.36 -17.90
CA GLU A 70 0.20 -25.43 -18.26
C GLU A 70 0.22 -25.80 -19.76
N PHE A 71 -0.49 -25.12 -20.62
CA PHE A 71 -0.46 -25.37 -22.06
C PHE A 71 0.79 -24.75 -22.69
N SER A 72 1.74 -25.59 -23.09
CA SER A 72 3.03 -25.15 -23.67
C SER A 72 2.92 -24.42 -25.01
N GLY A 73 1.76 -24.50 -25.69
CA GLY A 73 1.46 -23.76 -26.91
C GLY A 73 0.97 -22.34 -26.66
N SER A 74 0.69 -21.97 -25.42
CA SER A 74 0.29 -20.63 -25.05
C SER A 74 1.46 -19.64 -25.24
N PRO A 75 1.24 -18.44 -25.82
CA PRO A 75 2.25 -17.40 -25.86
C PRO A 75 2.61 -16.84 -24.47
N TYR A 76 1.82 -17.17 -23.45
CA TYR A 76 2.00 -16.74 -22.07
C TYR A 76 2.57 -17.84 -21.17
N TYR A 77 2.83 -19.04 -21.70
CA TYR A 77 3.43 -20.16 -20.94
C TYR A 77 4.79 -19.77 -20.36
N PRO A 78 5.10 -20.10 -19.07
CA PRO A 78 4.29 -20.86 -18.11
C PRO A 78 3.41 -19.99 -17.20
N ASN A 79 3.17 -18.72 -17.53
CA ASN A 79 2.66 -17.68 -16.65
C ASN A 79 1.13 -17.52 -16.65
N VAL A 80 0.38 -18.48 -17.18
CA VAL A 80 -1.09 -18.54 -17.03
C VAL A 80 -1.41 -19.22 -15.71
N THR A 81 -1.33 -18.47 -14.61
CA THR A 81 -1.48 -18.97 -13.24
C THR A 81 -2.48 -18.11 -12.46
N ASP A 82 -2.87 -18.56 -11.28
CA ASP A 82 -3.53 -17.69 -10.31
C ASP A 82 -2.60 -16.54 -9.90
N GLY A 83 -3.19 -15.45 -9.41
CA GLY A 83 -2.43 -14.26 -8.99
C GLY A 83 -1.94 -13.36 -10.13
N VAL A 84 -2.21 -13.67 -11.40
CA VAL A 84 -1.89 -12.76 -12.51
C VAL A 84 -2.65 -11.45 -12.35
N PRO A 85 -1.95 -10.29 -12.30
CA PRO A 85 -2.61 -8.99 -12.23
C PRO A 85 -3.39 -8.67 -13.51
N VAL A 86 -4.59 -8.13 -13.33
CA VAL A 86 -5.46 -7.66 -14.42
C VAL A 86 -5.93 -6.25 -14.12
N ARG A 87 -5.96 -5.38 -15.13
CA ARG A 87 -6.54 -4.04 -15.03
C ARG A 87 -7.52 -3.77 -16.17
N ILE A 88 -8.57 -3.04 -15.81
CA ILE A 88 -9.62 -2.60 -16.74
C ILE A 88 -9.60 -1.07 -16.75
N ASN A 89 -9.44 -0.51 -17.94
CA ASN A 89 -9.47 0.93 -18.14
C ASN A 89 -10.51 1.32 -19.17
N VAL A 90 -11.08 2.51 -19.04
CA VAL A 90 -11.94 3.14 -20.04
C VAL A 90 -11.29 4.44 -20.50
N ALA A 91 -11.04 4.58 -21.80
CA ALA A 91 -10.54 5.81 -22.36
C ALA A 91 -11.68 6.70 -22.84
N THR A 92 -11.68 7.98 -22.47
CA THR A 92 -12.58 8.99 -23.01
C THR A 92 -11.79 9.93 -23.91
N VAL A 93 -12.18 9.95 -25.18
CA VAL A 93 -11.51 10.69 -26.26
C VAL A 93 -12.50 11.65 -26.90
N THR A 94 -12.08 12.90 -27.12
CA THR A 94 -12.83 13.84 -27.97
C THR A 94 -12.32 13.83 -29.40
N THR A 95 -11.06 14.21 -29.59
CA THR A 95 -10.38 14.22 -30.89
C THR A 95 -9.00 13.59 -30.79
N ASN A 96 -8.22 13.99 -29.79
CA ASN A 96 -6.86 13.53 -29.58
C ASN A 96 -6.82 12.39 -28.56
N TYR A 97 -6.19 11.28 -28.92
CA TYR A 97 -6.05 10.08 -28.08
C TYR A 97 -4.93 10.16 -27.04
N LEU A 98 -4.13 11.24 -27.05
CA LEU A 98 -3.00 11.38 -26.16
C LEU A 98 -3.38 12.01 -24.82
N ARG A 99 -2.79 11.51 -23.76
CA ARG A 99 -2.98 12.02 -22.38
C ARG A 99 -2.21 13.31 -22.09
N ASN A 100 -1.05 13.48 -22.73
CA ASN A 100 -0.22 14.69 -22.61
C ASN A 100 0.27 15.13 -24.00
N PRO A 101 -0.60 15.78 -24.81
CA PRO A 101 -0.32 16.08 -26.22
C PRO A 101 0.55 17.32 -26.45
N SER A 102 0.66 18.23 -25.48
CA SER A 102 1.27 19.56 -25.65
C SER A 102 2.20 19.99 -24.51
N PHE A 103 2.36 19.16 -23.48
CA PHE A 103 3.28 19.38 -22.34
C PHE A 103 3.01 20.63 -21.49
N GLU A 104 1.85 21.28 -21.64
CA GLU A 104 1.53 22.58 -21.02
C GLU A 104 1.57 22.57 -19.48
N GLY A 105 1.31 21.42 -18.84
CA GLY A 105 1.45 21.25 -17.40
C GLY A 105 2.90 21.23 -16.90
N GLY A 106 3.88 21.25 -17.78
CA GLY A 106 5.30 21.08 -17.42
C GLY A 106 5.70 19.67 -16.97
N SER A 107 4.76 18.73 -17.02
CA SER A 107 4.94 17.33 -16.66
C SER A 107 5.37 16.49 -17.87
N LEU A 108 6.10 15.42 -17.62
CA LEU A 108 6.41 14.35 -18.56
C LEU A 108 5.43 13.16 -18.45
N ASP A 109 4.32 13.33 -17.73
CA ASP A 109 3.31 12.29 -17.55
C ASP A 109 2.88 11.68 -18.89
N ALA A 110 2.70 10.36 -18.87
CA ALA A 110 2.40 9.54 -20.04
C ALA A 110 3.51 9.47 -21.10
N TRP A 111 4.71 9.97 -20.82
CA TRP A 111 5.87 9.84 -21.70
C TRP A 111 6.99 9.06 -21.00
N THR A 112 7.56 8.12 -21.73
CA THR A 112 8.72 7.32 -21.34
C THR A 112 9.80 7.43 -22.41
N TRP A 113 11.03 7.05 -22.10
CA TRP A 113 12.14 7.14 -23.04
C TRP A 113 13.21 6.09 -22.76
N SER A 114 13.97 5.81 -23.80
CA SER A 114 15.13 4.93 -23.72
C SER A 114 16.29 5.53 -24.49
N LEU A 115 17.48 5.43 -23.93
CA LEU A 115 18.73 5.92 -24.53
C LEU A 115 18.67 7.41 -24.93
N ALA A 116 18.02 8.22 -24.10
CA ALA A 116 17.83 9.65 -24.29
C ALA A 116 17.68 10.36 -22.94
N GLU A 117 17.93 11.67 -22.90
CA GLU A 117 17.52 12.57 -21.82
C GLU A 117 16.32 13.39 -22.30
N VAL A 118 15.30 13.51 -21.46
CA VAL A 118 14.04 14.17 -21.82
C VAL A 118 13.68 15.24 -20.79
N ALA A 119 13.22 16.39 -21.27
CA ALA A 119 12.76 17.48 -20.41
C ALA A 119 11.68 18.31 -21.10
N THR A 120 10.81 18.97 -20.33
CA THR A 120 9.92 20.00 -20.87
C THR A 120 10.65 21.35 -20.90
N VAL A 121 10.49 22.10 -21.97
CA VAL A 121 11.14 23.41 -22.20
C VAL A 121 10.12 24.48 -22.58
N ALA A 122 10.40 25.74 -22.21
CA ALA A 122 9.56 26.89 -22.58
C ALA A 122 9.90 27.47 -23.96
N THR A 123 11.00 27.06 -24.56
CA THR A 123 11.43 27.50 -25.90
C THR A 123 12.44 26.51 -26.48
N PRO A 124 12.36 26.19 -27.78
CA PRO A 124 11.34 26.59 -28.75
C PRO A 124 10.03 25.81 -28.57
N VAL A 125 8.90 26.45 -28.87
CA VAL A 125 7.56 25.84 -28.83
C VAL A 125 6.86 26.04 -30.18
N GLN A 126 5.96 25.13 -30.55
CA GLN A 126 5.09 25.23 -31.73
C GLN A 126 3.69 25.72 -31.33
N SER A 127 3.20 25.26 -30.18
CA SER A 127 1.86 25.57 -29.67
C SER A 127 1.93 25.76 -28.17
N GLY A 128 1.19 26.71 -27.64
CA GLY A 128 1.16 26.97 -26.19
C GLY A 128 2.45 27.55 -25.64
N THR A 129 2.90 27.06 -24.46
CA THR A 129 4.02 27.59 -23.69
C THR A 129 5.14 26.58 -23.45
N ARG A 130 4.96 25.31 -23.81
CA ARG A 130 5.94 24.25 -23.56
C ARG A 130 6.05 23.26 -24.70
N ALA A 131 7.22 22.64 -24.80
CA ALA A 131 7.52 21.55 -25.72
C ALA A 131 8.39 20.49 -25.05
N LEU A 132 8.44 19.29 -25.60
CA LEU A 132 9.33 18.22 -25.19
C LEU A 132 10.69 18.41 -25.87
N ARG A 133 11.76 18.43 -25.10
CA ARG A 133 13.15 18.34 -25.55
C ARG A 133 13.65 16.92 -25.35
N VAL A 134 14.16 16.31 -26.40
CA VAL A 134 14.81 14.98 -26.35
C VAL A 134 16.25 15.14 -26.79
N ALA A 135 17.20 14.77 -25.95
CA ALA A 135 18.63 14.72 -26.25
C ALA A 135 19.06 13.24 -26.34
N TRP A 136 19.55 12.83 -27.51
CA TRP A 136 19.90 11.45 -27.76
C TRP A 136 21.28 11.08 -27.20
N ASN A 137 21.41 9.87 -26.68
CA ASN A 137 22.70 9.30 -26.30
C ASN A 137 23.49 8.86 -27.55
N ALA A 138 24.83 8.91 -27.49
CA ALA A 138 25.69 8.55 -28.61
C ALA A 138 25.55 7.09 -29.04
N GLY A 139 25.45 6.84 -30.34
CA GLY A 139 25.44 5.50 -30.91
C GLY A 139 24.21 4.65 -30.55
N ALA A 140 23.16 5.28 -30.01
CA ALA A 140 21.98 4.61 -29.47
C ALA A 140 21.11 4.02 -30.57
N SER A 141 21.39 2.77 -30.97
CA SER A 141 20.46 1.95 -31.77
C SER A 141 19.27 1.58 -30.91
N GLY A 142 18.06 1.95 -31.37
CA GLY A 142 16.82 1.67 -30.63
C GLY A 142 16.44 2.76 -29.61
N ALA A 143 17.02 3.95 -29.66
CA ALA A 143 16.58 5.10 -28.87
C ALA A 143 15.16 5.56 -29.25
N TYR A 144 14.38 5.98 -28.26
CA TYR A 144 13.05 6.55 -28.47
C TYR A 144 12.61 7.47 -27.33
N ALA A 145 11.67 8.35 -27.65
CA ALA A 145 10.74 8.93 -26.70
C ALA A 145 9.34 8.43 -27.08
N GLU A 146 8.57 7.93 -26.13
CA GLU A 146 7.36 7.16 -26.34
C GLU A 146 6.20 7.64 -25.49
N THR A 147 4.99 7.59 -26.05
CA THR A 147 3.74 7.71 -25.30
C THR A 147 2.80 6.59 -25.70
N VAL A 148 2.08 6.03 -24.74
CA VAL A 148 1.15 4.93 -24.97
C VAL A 148 -0.25 5.48 -25.25
N VAL A 149 -0.86 5.01 -26.30
CA VAL A 149 -2.20 5.37 -26.79
C VAL A 149 -3.18 4.27 -26.43
N TYR A 150 -4.23 4.63 -25.73
CA TYR A 150 -5.27 3.70 -25.23
C TYR A 150 -6.58 3.87 -25.99
N GLY A 151 -7.39 2.82 -26.01
CA GLY A 151 -8.76 2.85 -26.53
C GLY A 151 -8.86 2.87 -28.05
N LEU A 152 -7.86 2.35 -28.75
CA LEU A 152 -7.92 2.14 -30.21
C LEU A 152 -8.87 0.98 -30.53
N SER A 153 -9.63 1.10 -31.62
CA SER A 153 -10.45 0.03 -32.14
C SER A 153 -9.63 -0.78 -33.13
N ILE A 154 -9.40 -2.05 -32.84
CA ILE A 154 -8.59 -2.96 -33.66
C ILE A 154 -9.19 -3.05 -35.09
N GLY A 155 -8.33 -3.00 -36.08
CA GLY A 155 -8.72 -2.97 -37.51
C GLY A 155 -9.13 -1.59 -38.01
N SER A 156 -9.33 -0.61 -37.14
CA SER A 156 -9.65 0.77 -37.54
C SER A 156 -8.39 1.55 -37.92
N ARG A 157 -8.59 2.56 -38.77
CA ARG A 157 -7.51 3.39 -39.32
C ARG A 157 -7.36 4.68 -38.53
N TYR A 158 -6.13 5.00 -38.14
CA TYR A 158 -5.75 6.19 -37.39
C TYR A 158 -4.59 6.92 -38.03
N THR A 159 -4.44 8.19 -37.71
CA THR A 159 -3.28 9.00 -38.06
C THR A 159 -2.63 9.58 -36.81
N ALA A 160 -1.34 9.31 -36.62
CA ALA A 160 -0.51 9.99 -35.65
C ALA A 160 0.25 11.14 -36.29
N SER A 161 0.33 12.28 -35.63
CA SER A 161 1.09 13.44 -36.11
C SER A 161 1.75 14.17 -34.94
N ALA A 162 2.87 14.84 -35.23
CA ALA A 162 3.57 15.70 -34.26
C ALA A 162 4.32 16.80 -35.00
N TYR A 163 4.46 17.95 -34.37
CA TYR A 163 5.40 18.96 -34.83
C TYR A 163 6.77 18.67 -34.22
N VAL A 164 7.78 18.57 -35.06
CA VAL A 164 9.16 18.31 -34.63
C VAL A 164 10.10 19.39 -35.14
N ARG A 165 11.08 19.78 -34.37
CA ARG A 165 12.12 20.73 -34.76
C ARG A 165 13.48 20.09 -34.52
N VAL A 166 14.24 19.94 -35.59
CA VAL A 166 15.61 19.39 -35.59
C VAL A 166 16.54 20.45 -36.17
N ALA A 167 17.61 20.77 -35.51
CA ALA A 167 18.60 21.73 -35.99
C ALA A 167 19.46 21.15 -37.13
N SER A 168 20.08 22.03 -37.89
CA SER A 168 21.06 21.60 -38.94
C SER A 168 22.25 20.93 -38.27
N GLY A 169 22.58 19.74 -38.73
CA GLY A 169 23.65 18.92 -38.15
C GLY A 169 23.19 17.86 -37.15
N ASP A 170 21.98 17.98 -36.62
CA ASP A 170 21.37 16.96 -35.77
C ASP A 170 20.73 15.83 -36.57
N VAL A 171 20.49 14.68 -35.93
CA VAL A 171 19.87 13.53 -36.60
C VAL A 171 18.37 13.79 -36.85
N ALA A 172 17.90 13.55 -38.05
CA ALA A 172 16.49 13.58 -38.41
C ALA A 172 15.71 12.53 -37.60
N VAL A 173 14.44 12.80 -37.28
CA VAL A 173 13.56 11.88 -36.54
C VAL A 173 12.38 11.42 -37.38
N ARG A 174 11.76 10.32 -36.95
CA ARG A 174 10.52 9.76 -37.50
C ARG A 174 9.52 9.54 -36.39
N LEU A 175 8.25 9.59 -36.71
CA LEU A 175 7.20 9.00 -35.91
C LEU A 175 7.08 7.51 -36.24
N SER A 176 6.95 6.66 -35.24
CA SER A 176 6.76 5.22 -35.40
C SER A 176 5.56 4.77 -34.59
N MET A 177 4.65 4.02 -35.23
CA MET A 177 3.50 3.42 -34.56
C MET A 177 3.06 2.14 -35.31
N GLY A 178 2.92 1.02 -34.54
CA GLY A 178 2.50 -0.25 -35.10
C GLY A 178 3.39 -0.80 -36.23
N GLY A 179 4.69 -0.58 -36.17
CA GLY A 179 5.64 -0.98 -37.21
C GLY A 179 5.67 -0.06 -38.44
N THR A 180 4.77 0.93 -38.53
CA THR A 180 4.74 1.93 -39.58
C THR A 180 5.49 3.20 -39.14
N THR A 181 6.26 3.80 -40.08
CA THR A 181 7.02 5.02 -39.76
C THR A 181 6.68 6.15 -40.73
N SER A 182 6.76 7.39 -40.25
CA SER A 182 6.66 8.59 -41.09
C SER A 182 7.88 8.76 -42.02
N ALA A 183 7.82 9.71 -42.92
CA ALA A 183 9.03 10.27 -43.54
C ALA A 183 9.95 10.86 -42.43
N ALA A 184 11.26 10.96 -42.73
CA ALA A 184 12.20 11.62 -41.85
C ALA A 184 11.92 13.14 -41.76
N SER A 185 12.15 13.75 -40.63
CA SER A 185 12.00 15.18 -40.44
C SER A 185 13.02 15.98 -41.27
N PRO A 186 12.67 17.22 -41.70
CA PRO A 186 13.69 18.18 -42.08
C PRO A 186 14.65 18.50 -40.89
N THR A 187 15.89 18.85 -41.25
CA THR A 187 16.90 19.31 -40.28
C THR A 187 17.20 20.81 -40.48
N ALA A 188 16.16 21.62 -40.59
CA ALA A 188 16.27 23.05 -40.95
C ALA A 188 16.15 23.99 -39.76
N GLY A 189 16.06 23.49 -38.56
CA GLY A 189 15.89 24.31 -37.31
C GLY A 189 14.54 24.96 -37.19
N ALA A 190 13.55 24.60 -37.99
CA ALA A 190 12.15 25.03 -37.93
C ALA A 190 11.25 23.84 -37.55
N TYR A 191 10.08 24.12 -36.99
CA TYR A 191 9.08 23.08 -36.77
C TYR A 191 8.49 22.58 -38.10
N ALA A 192 8.44 21.28 -38.24
CA ALA A 192 7.77 20.59 -39.37
C ALA A 192 6.82 19.55 -38.78
N ARG A 193 5.63 19.44 -39.38
CA ARG A 193 4.67 18.43 -38.98
C ARG A 193 4.98 17.11 -39.69
N LEU A 194 5.24 16.08 -38.90
CA LEU A 194 5.29 14.70 -39.35
C LEU A 194 3.94 14.05 -39.15
N SER A 195 3.61 13.07 -40.00
CA SER A 195 2.43 12.23 -39.85
C SER A 195 2.69 10.81 -40.30
N VAL A 196 2.03 9.85 -39.63
CA VAL A 196 1.99 8.45 -40.04
C VAL A 196 0.59 7.90 -39.86
N THR A 197 0.08 7.28 -40.92
CA THR A 197 -1.23 6.61 -40.88
C THR A 197 -1.00 5.11 -40.70
N PHE A 198 -1.75 4.51 -39.79
CA PHE A 198 -1.62 3.11 -39.42
C PHE A 198 -3.00 2.48 -39.19
N THR A 199 -3.05 1.14 -39.18
CA THR A 199 -4.23 0.39 -38.77
C THR A 199 -3.94 -0.18 -37.38
N ALA A 200 -4.83 0.02 -36.40
CA ALA A 200 -4.63 -0.50 -35.06
C ALA A 200 -4.63 -2.03 -35.04
N THR A 201 -3.61 -2.61 -34.47
CA THR A 201 -3.44 -4.06 -34.28
C THR A 201 -3.72 -4.48 -32.86
N ALA A 202 -3.78 -3.52 -31.93
CA ALA A 202 -4.12 -3.68 -30.54
C ALA A 202 -4.92 -2.46 -30.03
N SER A 203 -5.60 -2.57 -28.92
CA SER A 203 -6.33 -1.45 -28.32
C SER A 203 -5.40 -0.49 -27.57
N VAL A 204 -4.18 -0.94 -27.26
CA VAL A 204 -3.12 -0.17 -26.64
C VAL A 204 -1.87 -0.26 -27.52
N MET A 205 -1.37 0.87 -27.99
CA MET A 205 -0.21 0.91 -28.90
C MET A 205 0.73 2.08 -28.58
N PRO A 206 2.06 1.87 -28.63
CA PRO A 206 3.02 2.95 -28.41
C PRO A 206 3.20 3.82 -29.65
N LEU A 207 3.16 5.15 -29.46
CA LEU A 207 3.64 6.13 -30.41
C LEU A 207 5.05 6.55 -30.03
N ARG A 208 6.01 6.38 -30.93
CA ARG A 208 7.43 6.69 -30.70
C ARG A 208 7.91 7.81 -31.58
N VAL A 209 8.75 8.66 -31.03
CA VAL A 209 9.67 9.53 -31.77
C VAL A 209 11.02 8.82 -31.74
N VAL A 210 11.55 8.49 -32.92
CA VAL A 210 12.78 7.71 -33.05
C VAL A 210 13.78 8.44 -33.96
N PRO A 211 15.09 8.38 -33.71
CA PRO A 211 16.08 8.91 -34.63
C PRO A 211 16.09 8.09 -35.94
N SER A 212 16.26 8.74 -37.07
CA SER A 212 16.25 8.09 -38.40
C SER A 212 17.49 7.24 -38.67
N THR A 213 18.58 7.54 -37.99
CA THR A 213 19.87 6.83 -37.98
C THR A 213 20.48 6.91 -36.56
N SER A 214 21.56 6.19 -36.31
CA SER A 214 22.25 6.27 -34.99
C SER A 214 22.68 7.71 -34.70
N PRO A 215 22.24 8.30 -33.57
CA PRO A 215 22.56 9.68 -33.23
C PRO A 215 23.99 9.82 -32.67
N ALA A 216 24.59 11.02 -32.80
CA ALA A 216 25.71 11.41 -31.99
C ALA A 216 25.26 11.93 -30.61
N ALA A 217 26.18 12.00 -29.64
CA ALA A 217 25.87 12.56 -28.34
C ALA A 217 25.39 14.01 -28.45
N GLY A 218 24.29 14.33 -27.75
CA GLY A 218 23.77 15.68 -27.66
C GLY A 218 22.95 16.13 -28.88
N HIS A 219 22.71 15.26 -29.87
CA HIS A 219 21.75 15.57 -30.94
C HIS A 219 20.36 15.79 -30.33
N LEU A 220 19.70 16.87 -30.71
CA LEU A 220 18.46 17.35 -30.10
C LEU A 220 17.29 17.27 -31.08
N VAL A 221 16.11 16.93 -30.53
CA VAL A 221 14.82 17.18 -31.18
C VAL A 221 13.88 17.85 -30.17
N TYR A 222 13.10 18.79 -30.65
CA TYR A 222 11.98 19.35 -29.93
C TYR A 222 10.69 18.83 -30.55
N VAL A 223 9.78 18.33 -29.69
CA VAL A 223 8.51 17.71 -30.10
C VAL A 223 7.38 18.47 -29.42
N ASP A 224 6.35 18.80 -30.19
CA ASP A 224 5.21 19.56 -29.69
C ASP A 224 3.94 19.24 -30.48
N ALA A 225 2.78 19.59 -29.94
CA ALA A 225 1.48 19.45 -30.57
C ALA A 225 1.27 18.05 -31.19
N VAL A 226 1.44 17.04 -30.36
CA VAL A 226 1.33 15.63 -30.74
C VAL A 226 -0.13 15.21 -30.75
N GLN A 227 -0.56 14.48 -31.79
CA GLN A 227 -1.96 14.05 -31.94
C GLN A 227 -2.04 12.66 -32.55
N VAL A 228 -2.94 11.86 -31.98
CA VAL A 228 -3.45 10.63 -32.60
C VAL A 228 -4.96 10.77 -32.74
N GLU A 229 -5.49 10.50 -33.91
CA GLU A 229 -6.89 10.74 -34.27
C GLU A 229 -7.44 9.69 -35.20
N ASP A 230 -8.78 9.56 -35.28
CA ASP A 230 -9.46 8.68 -36.19
C ASP A 230 -9.25 9.14 -37.66
N GLY A 231 -9.09 8.20 -38.59
CA GLY A 231 -9.04 8.47 -40.00
C GLY A 231 -7.64 8.41 -40.63
N ALA A 232 -7.58 8.80 -41.89
CA ALA A 232 -6.40 8.60 -42.75
C ALA A 232 -5.53 9.87 -42.94
N THR A 233 -5.96 11.01 -42.40
CA THR A 233 -5.30 12.30 -42.61
C THR A 233 -5.22 13.07 -41.29
N ALA A 234 -4.09 13.72 -41.07
CA ALA A 234 -3.91 14.57 -39.89
C ALA A 234 -4.74 15.88 -40.04
N THR A 235 -5.60 16.13 -39.06
CA THR A 235 -6.39 17.37 -38.96
C THR A 235 -5.66 18.46 -38.18
N THR A 236 -6.29 19.60 -37.92
CA THR A 236 -5.74 20.64 -37.06
C THR A 236 -5.52 20.09 -35.66
N PHE A 237 -4.41 20.45 -35.00
CA PHE A 237 -4.06 20.00 -33.65
C PHE A 237 -5.15 20.35 -32.63
N SER A 238 -5.54 19.37 -31.88
CA SER A 238 -6.43 19.50 -30.71
C SER A 238 -5.63 19.33 -29.42
N ALA A 239 -5.57 20.38 -28.61
CA ALA A 239 -4.89 20.35 -27.32
C ALA A 239 -5.67 19.58 -26.22
N THR A 240 -6.93 19.22 -26.47
CA THR A 240 -7.76 18.51 -25.49
C THR A 240 -7.26 17.08 -25.34
N PRO A 241 -6.72 16.70 -24.14
CA PRO A 241 -6.16 15.39 -23.93
C PRO A 241 -7.24 14.31 -23.80
N ALA A 242 -6.89 13.08 -24.14
CA ALA A 242 -7.64 11.92 -23.70
C ALA A 242 -7.51 11.74 -22.20
N GLN A 243 -8.53 11.16 -21.59
CA GLN A 243 -8.49 10.75 -20.19
C GLN A 243 -8.63 9.24 -20.10
N LEU A 244 -7.74 8.63 -19.32
CA LEU A 244 -7.80 7.20 -18.99
C LEU A 244 -8.39 7.07 -17.60
N HIS A 245 -9.46 6.29 -17.51
CA HIS A 245 -10.18 6.06 -16.25
C HIS A 245 -9.97 4.61 -15.84
N PRO A 246 -9.17 4.32 -14.81
CA PRO A 246 -9.10 3.00 -14.21
C PRO A 246 -10.49 2.62 -13.69
N ARG A 247 -10.94 1.39 -14.01
CA ARG A 247 -12.20 0.87 -13.50
C ARG A 247 -12.01 -0.27 -12.53
N PHE A 248 -10.96 -1.07 -12.75
CA PHE A 248 -10.62 -2.18 -11.87
C PHE A 248 -9.12 -2.51 -11.97
N TRP A 249 -8.56 -2.88 -10.85
CA TRP A 249 -7.28 -3.56 -10.71
C TRP A 249 -7.45 -4.72 -9.73
N GLY A 250 -6.94 -5.90 -10.05
CA GLY A 250 -7.03 -7.06 -9.17
C GLY A 250 -6.23 -8.25 -9.70
N LEU A 251 -6.28 -9.34 -8.96
CA LEU A 251 -5.57 -10.58 -9.21
C LEU A 251 -6.53 -11.66 -9.66
N VAL A 252 -6.20 -12.36 -10.72
CA VAL A 252 -6.99 -13.49 -11.23
C VAL A 252 -6.97 -14.62 -10.21
N THR A 253 -8.13 -15.15 -9.87
CA THR A 253 -8.28 -16.26 -8.93
C THR A 253 -8.12 -17.62 -9.57
N GLN A 254 -8.56 -17.75 -10.84
CA GLN A 254 -8.47 -18.97 -11.62
C GLN A 254 -8.69 -18.70 -13.10
N TRP A 255 -8.18 -19.59 -13.95
CA TRP A 255 -8.38 -19.60 -15.41
C TRP A 255 -9.20 -20.85 -15.80
N PRO A 256 -10.53 -20.84 -15.64
CA PRO A 256 -11.36 -21.97 -16.02
C PRO A 256 -11.47 -22.07 -17.54
N VAL A 257 -11.30 -23.24 -18.12
CA VAL A 257 -11.44 -23.47 -19.55
C VAL A 257 -12.70 -24.27 -19.82
N GLN A 258 -13.56 -23.73 -20.67
CA GLN A 258 -14.80 -24.38 -21.11
C GLN A 258 -14.71 -24.62 -22.63
N TRP A 259 -14.97 -25.85 -23.04
CA TRP A 259 -14.98 -26.24 -24.44
C TRP A 259 -16.44 -26.33 -24.94
N GLU A 260 -16.74 -25.61 -26.01
CA GLU A 260 -18.03 -25.64 -26.70
C GLU A 260 -17.78 -26.05 -28.17
N GLY A 261 -17.67 -27.36 -28.39
CA GLY A 261 -17.27 -27.91 -29.69
C GLY A 261 -15.82 -27.58 -30.04
N LEU A 262 -15.61 -26.80 -31.10
CA LEU A 262 -14.28 -26.33 -31.51
C LEU A 262 -13.89 -24.99 -30.86
N ALA A 263 -14.82 -24.33 -30.22
CA ALA A 263 -14.55 -23.11 -29.48
C ALA A 263 -14.18 -23.41 -28.03
N ALA A 264 -13.28 -22.61 -27.46
CA ALA A 264 -12.97 -22.63 -26.04
C ALA A 264 -13.05 -21.22 -25.47
N THR A 265 -13.56 -21.10 -24.25
CA THR A 265 -13.63 -19.83 -23.53
C THR A 265 -13.08 -19.97 -22.14
N SER A 266 -12.63 -18.85 -21.57
CA SER A 266 -12.23 -18.75 -20.16
C SER A 266 -13.02 -17.62 -19.51
N THR A 267 -13.87 -17.94 -18.53
CA THR A 267 -14.57 -16.92 -17.73
C THR A 267 -13.76 -16.64 -16.48
N VAL A 268 -13.00 -15.57 -16.51
CA VAL A 268 -12.04 -15.19 -15.49
C VAL A 268 -12.72 -14.31 -14.45
N THR A 269 -12.44 -14.59 -13.18
CA THR A 269 -12.77 -13.71 -12.06
C THR A 269 -11.49 -13.20 -11.44
N ALA A 270 -11.37 -11.88 -11.33
CA ALA A 270 -10.30 -11.23 -10.59
C ALA A 270 -10.88 -10.55 -9.34
N ILE A 271 -10.10 -10.54 -8.26
CA ILE A 271 -10.47 -9.92 -6.98
C ILE A 271 -9.40 -8.89 -6.65
N ASP A 272 -9.81 -7.77 -6.07
CA ASP A 272 -8.91 -6.68 -5.69
C ASP A 272 -7.96 -7.07 -4.53
N LEU A 273 -7.20 -6.12 -4.06
CA LEU A 273 -6.13 -6.31 -3.08
C LEU A 273 -6.61 -6.88 -1.74
N PHE A 274 -7.88 -6.75 -1.38
CA PHE A 274 -8.40 -7.34 -0.14
C PHE A 274 -8.26 -8.87 -0.12
N SER A 275 -8.28 -9.52 -1.29
CA SER A 275 -8.06 -10.97 -1.38
C SER A 275 -6.67 -11.40 -0.90
N VAL A 276 -5.66 -10.55 -1.09
CA VAL A 276 -4.29 -10.80 -0.63
C VAL A 276 -4.18 -10.59 0.88
N LEU A 277 -4.75 -9.49 1.38
CA LEU A 277 -4.68 -9.10 2.78
C LEU A 277 -5.48 -10.01 3.73
N SER A 278 -6.45 -10.73 3.20
CA SER A 278 -7.29 -11.66 3.97
C SER A 278 -6.76 -13.09 4.04
N ARG A 279 -5.60 -13.38 3.45
CA ARG A 279 -5.05 -14.73 3.44
C ARG A 279 -4.58 -15.15 4.85
N ALA A 280 -4.85 -16.41 5.19
CA ALA A 280 -4.52 -16.96 6.51
C ALA A 280 -3.01 -17.03 6.80
N ASP A 281 -2.18 -17.16 5.74
CA ASP A 281 -0.72 -17.12 5.85
C ASP A 281 -0.14 -15.73 6.16
N GLN A 282 -1.01 -14.71 6.14
CA GLN A 282 -0.64 -13.35 6.48
C GLN A 282 -1.09 -12.93 7.90
N HIS A 283 -1.21 -13.88 8.81
CA HIS A 283 -1.39 -13.57 10.21
C HIS A 283 -0.17 -12.81 10.73
N MET A 284 -0.42 -11.65 11.29
CA MET A 284 0.65 -10.79 11.78
C MET A 284 1.21 -11.32 13.10
N ARG A 285 2.51 -11.35 13.21
CA ARG A 285 3.24 -11.57 14.48
C ARG A 285 2.99 -10.37 15.42
N PRO A 286 3.31 -10.47 16.70
CA PRO A 286 3.30 -9.30 17.59
C PRO A 286 4.01 -8.11 16.95
N MET A 287 3.55 -6.90 17.24
CA MET A 287 3.99 -5.70 16.54
C MET A 287 5.50 -5.46 16.62
N LEU A 288 6.11 -5.76 17.77
CA LEU A 288 7.57 -5.66 17.95
C LEU A 288 8.33 -6.60 16.98
N VAL A 289 7.81 -7.81 16.80
CA VAL A 289 8.39 -8.77 15.84
C VAL A 289 8.26 -8.25 14.42
N GLN A 290 7.10 -7.69 14.05
CA GLN A 290 6.89 -7.09 12.72
C GLN A 290 7.83 -5.90 12.46
N GLU A 291 8.01 -5.01 13.42
CA GLU A 291 8.97 -3.90 13.31
C GLU A 291 10.40 -4.41 13.09
N ALA A 292 10.82 -5.40 13.87
CA ALA A 292 12.14 -6.00 13.69
C ALA A 292 12.32 -6.67 12.33
N LEU A 293 11.33 -7.46 11.87
CA LEU A 293 11.38 -8.14 10.59
C LEU A 293 11.35 -7.18 9.41
N LEU A 294 10.63 -6.05 9.52
CA LEU A 294 10.60 -5.00 8.49
C LEU A 294 12.01 -4.45 8.17
N GLN A 295 12.90 -4.47 9.16
CA GLN A 295 14.29 -4.01 8.99
C GLN A 295 15.21 -5.06 8.34
N GLY A 296 14.71 -6.25 8.06
CA GLY A 296 15.45 -7.33 7.37
C GLY A 296 16.65 -7.86 8.15
N PRO A 297 16.47 -8.35 9.38
CA PRO A 297 17.54 -8.96 10.16
C PRO A 297 18.09 -10.20 9.44
N GLN A 298 19.40 -10.44 9.53
CA GLN A 298 20.01 -11.66 9.05
C GLN A 298 19.73 -12.86 9.98
N ALA A 299 19.46 -12.57 11.25
CA ALA A 299 18.94 -13.54 12.21
C ALA A 299 18.10 -12.81 13.26
N TYR A 300 16.96 -13.39 13.64
CA TYR A 300 16.07 -12.84 14.63
C TYR A 300 15.37 -13.95 15.41
N TRP A 301 15.44 -13.87 16.74
CA TRP A 301 14.79 -14.80 17.66
C TRP A 301 13.88 -13.99 18.58
N ALA A 302 12.55 -14.10 18.37
CA ALA A 302 11.56 -13.45 19.22
C ALA A 302 11.62 -14.01 20.65
N MET A 303 11.92 -15.30 20.79
CA MET A 303 11.98 -16.02 22.07
C MET A 303 10.64 -16.02 22.81
N ASP A 304 9.55 -16.06 22.08
CA ASP A 304 8.18 -16.12 22.60
C ASP A 304 7.57 -17.52 22.52
N GLU A 305 8.41 -18.54 22.41
CA GLU A 305 7.99 -19.94 22.37
C GLU A 305 7.23 -20.31 23.66
N PRO A 306 6.27 -21.27 23.54
CA PRO A 306 5.44 -21.68 24.66
C PRO A 306 6.23 -22.36 25.78
N ALA A 307 5.65 -22.39 26.95
CA ALA A 307 6.24 -23.05 28.12
C ALA A 307 6.60 -24.52 27.81
N GLY A 308 7.77 -24.93 28.27
CA GLY A 308 8.31 -26.28 28.03
C GLY A 308 9.17 -26.41 26.75
N SER A 309 9.30 -25.34 25.96
CA SER A 309 10.24 -25.30 24.84
C SER A 309 11.70 -25.43 25.33
N THR A 310 12.57 -25.95 24.46
CA THR A 310 14.00 -26.16 24.75
C THR A 310 14.93 -25.40 23.83
N SER A 311 14.39 -24.69 22.86
CA SER A 311 15.11 -23.87 21.87
C SER A 311 14.24 -22.71 21.40
N ALA A 312 14.89 -21.64 20.91
CA ALA A 312 14.25 -20.52 20.28
C ALA A 312 14.48 -20.56 18.77
N GLY A 313 13.40 -20.40 17.97
CA GLY A 313 13.42 -20.46 16.50
C GLY A 313 13.95 -19.18 15.87
N ASN A 314 14.63 -19.28 14.72
CA ASN A 314 14.96 -18.11 13.90
C ASN A 314 13.77 -17.72 13.03
N GLU A 315 13.35 -16.46 13.12
CA GLU A 315 12.18 -15.91 12.38
C GLU A 315 12.56 -14.93 11.26
N SER A 316 13.86 -14.67 11.03
CA SER A 316 14.30 -13.71 10.01
C SER A 316 13.94 -14.09 8.57
N GLY A 317 13.51 -15.33 8.32
CA GLY A 317 13.34 -15.86 6.96
C GLY A 317 14.65 -16.15 6.22
N THR A 318 15.80 -15.75 6.77
CA THR A 318 17.11 -15.99 6.19
C THR A 318 17.51 -17.45 6.41
N VAL A 319 18.01 -18.12 5.37
CA VAL A 319 18.53 -19.48 5.46
C VAL A 319 19.91 -19.46 6.10
N GLY A 320 20.09 -20.30 7.12
CA GLY A 320 21.40 -20.54 7.72
C GLY A 320 21.54 -20.28 9.22
N PRO A 321 20.84 -19.30 9.85
CA PRO A 321 20.85 -19.22 11.29
C PRO A 321 20.19 -20.43 11.97
N ASP A 322 20.82 -20.94 13.03
CA ASP A 322 20.29 -22.07 13.79
C ASP A 322 19.21 -21.60 14.79
N SER A 323 18.38 -22.55 15.25
CA SER A 323 17.64 -22.34 16.51
C SER A 323 18.62 -22.24 17.68
N LEU A 324 18.36 -21.34 18.60
CA LEU A 324 19.16 -21.23 19.83
C LEU A 324 18.78 -22.36 20.80
N ALA A 325 19.64 -23.35 20.92
CA ALA A 325 19.42 -24.50 21.78
C ALA A 325 19.81 -24.22 23.22
N THR A 326 19.09 -24.81 24.19
CA THR A 326 19.45 -24.76 25.61
C THR A 326 20.74 -25.55 25.88
N VAL A 327 21.70 -24.89 26.53
CA VAL A 327 23.00 -25.46 26.91
C VAL A 327 23.14 -25.39 28.44
N GLN A 328 23.69 -26.44 29.06
CA GLN A 328 23.97 -26.50 30.50
C GLN A 328 25.44 -26.17 30.78
N ALA A 329 25.69 -25.20 31.67
CA ALA A 329 26.97 -24.99 32.32
C ALA A 329 26.93 -25.47 33.76
N GLY A 330 27.94 -26.20 34.23
CA GLY A 330 27.95 -26.76 35.56
C GLY A 330 26.71 -27.63 35.86
N SER A 331 26.19 -27.57 37.06
CA SER A 331 24.99 -28.31 37.48
C SER A 331 23.96 -27.40 38.14
N GLY A 332 22.67 -27.71 37.92
CA GLY A 332 21.54 -26.93 38.47
C GLY A 332 21.19 -25.68 37.66
N GLY A 333 20.25 -24.92 38.17
CA GLY A 333 19.63 -23.78 37.47
C GLY A 333 18.60 -24.23 36.44
N THR A 334 17.67 -23.31 36.13
CA THR A 334 16.60 -23.52 35.12
C THR A 334 16.62 -22.47 34.06
N LEU A 335 16.03 -22.80 32.91
CA LEU A 335 15.64 -21.89 31.85
C LEU A 335 14.22 -22.30 31.43
N GLU A 336 13.30 -21.40 31.56
CA GLU A 336 11.87 -21.66 31.34
C GLU A 336 11.32 -20.64 30.34
N PHE A 337 10.88 -21.13 29.15
CA PHE A 337 10.26 -20.29 28.15
C PHE A 337 8.89 -19.77 28.61
N SER A 338 8.49 -18.60 28.15
CA SER A 338 7.22 -17.93 28.50
C SER A 338 7.03 -17.63 29.99
N ALA A 339 8.10 -17.70 30.82
CA ALA A 339 8.01 -17.51 32.26
C ALA A 339 8.58 -16.16 32.78
N GLY A 340 9.33 -15.46 31.92
CA GLY A 340 9.96 -14.17 32.22
C GLY A 340 9.16 -12.98 31.71
N ALA A 341 9.43 -11.80 32.29
CA ALA A 341 8.90 -10.54 31.80
C ALA A 341 9.41 -10.26 30.40
N ALA A 342 8.54 -9.71 29.57
CA ALA A 342 8.79 -9.41 28.16
C ALA A 342 8.33 -7.98 27.81
N PRO A 343 8.77 -7.42 26.69
CA PRO A 343 8.21 -6.18 26.17
C PRO A 343 6.74 -6.33 25.81
N LEU A 344 6.08 -5.19 25.59
CA LEU A 344 4.66 -5.13 25.31
C LEU A 344 4.31 -5.96 24.04
N GLY A 345 3.23 -6.74 24.12
CA GLY A 345 2.74 -7.58 23.04
C GLY A 345 3.39 -8.94 22.90
N ILE A 346 4.39 -9.23 23.71
CA ILE A 346 5.02 -10.55 23.79
C ILE A 346 4.50 -11.23 25.07
N ASP A 347 3.96 -12.44 24.95
CA ASP A 347 3.31 -13.14 26.05
C ASP A 347 4.25 -13.52 27.19
N GLY A 348 5.54 -13.69 26.89
CA GLY A 348 6.58 -13.95 27.88
C GLY A 348 7.91 -14.25 27.21
N ALA A 349 9.00 -13.95 27.91
CA ALA A 349 10.37 -14.27 27.47
C ALA A 349 10.95 -15.44 28.28
N PRO A 350 12.05 -16.10 27.82
CA PRO A 350 12.76 -17.09 28.63
C PRO A 350 13.23 -16.49 29.92
N LEU A 351 12.91 -17.16 31.03
CA LEU A 351 13.40 -16.86 32.38
C LEU A 351 14.62 -17.72 32.72
N PHE A 352 15.75 -17.07 32.90
CA PHE A 352 17.01 -17.68 33.29
C PHE A 352 17.14 -17.61 34.84
N THR A 353 17.24 -18.77 35.46
CA THR A 353 17.44 -18.88 36.91
C THR A 353 18.68 -19.73 37.17
N PRO A 354 19.89 -19.13 37.10
CA PRO A 354 21.14 -19.87 37.34
C PRO A 354 21.31 -20.24 38.81
N ALA A 355 21.93 -21.39 39.09
CA ALA A 355 22.32 -21.79 40.44
C ALA A 355 23.49 -20.93 40.99
N SER A 356 24.35 -20.46 40.06
CA SER A 356 25.45 -19.52 40.37
C SER A 356 25.88 -18.78 39.09
N ALA A 357 26.86 -17.90 39.16
CA ALA A 357 27.46 -17.25 37.99
C ALA A 357 28.10 -18.23 36.97
N SER A 358 28.41 -19.45 37.40
CA SER A 358 29.08 -20.49 36.59
C SER A 358 28.27 -21.77 36.44
N ALA A 359 27.07 -21.84 37.01
CA ALA A 359 26.22 -23.04 36.94
C ALA A 359 24.77 -22.67 36.66
N GLY A 360 24.24 -23.16 35.52
CA GLY A 360 22.90 -22.87 35.06
C GLY A 360 22.75 -23.13 33.55
N LYS A 361 21.65 -22.65 32.96
CA LYS A 361 21.33 -22.82 31.55
C LYS A 361 21.43 -21.51 30.80
N PHE A 362 21.78 -21.59 29.50
CA PHE A 362 21.83 -20.48 28.57
C PHE A 362 21.44 -20.97 27.16
N LEU A 363 21.26 -20.05 26.21
CA LEU A 363 20.93 -20.41 24.83
C LEU A 363 22.14 -20.20 23.91
N ARG A 364 22.30 -21.06 22.88
CA ARG A 364 23.38 -20.96 21.90
C ARG A 364 22.97 -21.51 20.54
N GLY A 365 23.41 -20.83 19.47
CA GLY A 365 23.23 -21.28 18.08
C GLY A 365 24.15 -20.57 17.11
N GLY A 366 24.23 -21.07 15.88
CA GLY A 366 24.91 -20.42 14.76
C GLY A 366 24.12 -19.23 14.22
N VAL A 367 24.82 -18.21 13.77
CA VAL A 367 24.18 -16.96 13.26
C VAL A 367 23.99 -16.98 11.72
N GLY A 368 24.42 -18.06 11.06
CA GLY A 368 24.34 -18.20 9.60
C GLY A 368 25.47 -17.50 8.84
N PRO A 369 25.68 -17.93 7.58
CA PRO A 369 26.79 -17.42 6.76
C PRO A 369 26.61 -15.96 6.37
N THR A 370 25.39 -15.51 6.10
CA THR A 370 25.11 -14.13 5.66
C THR A 370 25.51 -13.11 6.73
N PHE A 371 25.17 -13.35 7.99
CA PHE A 371 25.61 -12.48 9.08
C PHE A 371 27.10 -12.60 9.32
N ARG A 372 27.66 -13.81 9.37
CA ARG A 372 29.10 -14.04 9.58
C ARG A 372 29.92 -13.26 8.57
N ASP A 373 29.66 -13.45 7.28
CA ASP A 373 30.44 -12.87 6.19
C ASP A 373 30.28 -11.33 6.13
N GLY A 374 29.09 -10.81 6.49
CA GLY A 374 28.81 -9.37 6.57
C GLY A 374 29.35 -8.69 7.83
N SER A 375 29.59 -9.42 8.92
CA SER A 375 29.92 -8.85 10.23
C SER A 375 31.24 -8.06 10.27
N ALA A 376 32.20 -8.36 9.37
CA ALA A 376 33.46 -7.62 9.26
C ALA A 376 33.27 -6.17 8.77
N ALA A 377 32.22 -5.88 8.01
CA ALA A 377 31.90 -4.52 7.53
C ALA A 377 31.09 -3.68 8.54
N GLY A 378 30.65 -4.32 9.63
CA GLY A 378 29.83 -3.75 10.67
C GLY A 378 28.50 -4.49 10.82
N PHE A 379 27.96 -4.46 12.02
CA PHE A 379 26.71 -5.11 12.37
C PHE A 379 26.02 -4.38 13.54
N LEU A 380 24.71 -4.64 13.69
CA LEU A 380 23.98 -4.27 14.88
C LEU A 380 23.52 -5.53 15.62
N VAL A 381 23.46 -5.43 16.95
CA VAL A 381 22.87 -6.41 17.83
C VAL A 381 21.81 -5.73 18.68
N GLU A 382 20.64 -6.31 18.69
CA GLU A 382 19.49 -5.84 19.46
C GLU A 382 19.07 -6.88 20.47
N ALA A 383 18.63 -6.46 21.66
CA ALA A 383 18.02 -7.34 22.66
C ALA A 383 17.12 -6.58 23.63
N TRP A 384 16.11 -7.28 24.14
CA TRP A 384 15.30 -6.86 25.29
C TRP A 384 15.64 -7.74 26.50
N PHE A 385 15.70 -7.15 27.69
CA PHE A 385 15.95 -7.92 28.91
C PHE A 385 15.32 -7.29 30.15
N VAL A 386 15.16 -8.11 31.19
CA VAL A 386 14.78 -7.70 32.54
C VAL A 386 15.66 -8.40 33.54
N THR A 387 16.27 -7.65 34.48
CA THR A 387 17.06 -8.22 35.59
C THR A 387 17.13 -7.29 36.76
N SER A 388 17.36 -7.85 37.97
CA SER A 388 17.78 -7.13 39.17
C SER A 388 19.20 -7.50 39.61
N THR A 389 19.94 -8.27 38.79
CA THR A 389 21.24 -8.80 39.15
C THR A 389 22.33 -8.24 38.24
N PRO A 390 23.20 -7.35 38.73
CA PRO A 390 24.36 -6.86 37.99
C PRO A 390 25.46 -7.93 37.85
N GLY A 391 26.48 -7.65 37.04
CA GLY A 391 27.63 -8.54 36.83
C GLY A 391 27.32 -9.78 36.00
N ARG A 392 26.37 -9.70 35.08
CA ARG A 392 25.90 -10.79 34.23
C ARG A 392 25.98 -10.45 32.74
N ASN A 393 26.19 -11.46 31.93
CA ASN A 393 26.26 -11.30 30.46
C ASN A 393 24.88 -11.43 29.83
N ILE A 394 24.52 -10.43 29.02
CA ILE A 394 23.28 -10.42 28.24
C ILE A 394 23.46 -11.38 27.08
N LEU A 395 24.46 -11.14 26.23
CA LEU A 395 24.80 -11.99 25.09
C LEU A 395 26.27 -11.89 24.73
N ALA A 396 26.74 -12.87 23.96
CA ALA A 396 28.06 -12.89 23.35
C ALA A 396 28.00 -13.38 21.92
N LEU A 397 28.71 -12.73 21.03
CA LEU A 397 29.00 -13.21 19.68
C LEU A 397 30.46 -13.63 19.61
N SER A 398 30.76 -14.76 19.00
CA SER A 398 32.11 -15.31 18.89
C SER A 398 32.40 -15.91 17.53
N THR A 399 33.69 -15.93 17.17
CA THR A 399 34.18 -16.65 15.99
C THR A 399 34.22 -18.16 16.24
N THR A 400 34.32 -18.93 15.15
CA THR A 400 34.58 -20.37 15.24
C THR A 400 35.85 -20.64 16.03
N GLY A 401 35.77 -21.54 17.01
CA GLY A 401 36.89 -21.83 17.91
C GLY A 401 37.12 -20.78 19.00
N ASN A 402 36.27 -19.78 19.09
CA ASN A 402 36.29 -18.75 20.13
C ASN A 402 37.62 -17.97 20.25
N THR A 403 38.23 -17.71 19.09
CA THR A 403 39.49 -16.94 19.01
C THR A 403 39.27 -15.45 19.26
N SER A 404 38.11 -14.93 18.85
CA SER A 404 37.68 -13.56 19.14
C SER A 404 36.19 -13.52 19.46
N HIS A 405 35.76 -12.45 20.17
CA HIS A 405 34.39 -12.29 20.60
C HIS A 405 34.04 -10.85 20.93
N ILE A 406 32.74 -10.61 21.00
CA ILE A 406 32.13 -9.43 21.62
C ILE A 406 31.12 -9.89 22.67
N ILE A 407 31.09 -9.24 23.83
CA ILE A 407 30.15 -9.51 24.92
C ILE A 407 29.46 -8.21 25.32
N LEU A 408 28.13 -8.22 25.38
CA LEU A 408 27.31 -7.20 26.01
C LEU A 408 26.92 -7.69 27.41
N TYR A 409 27.23 -6.91 28.44
CA TYR A 409 27.01 -7.31 29.83
C TYR A 409 26.69 -6.12 30.73
N LEU A 410 26.19 -6.39 31.93
CA LEU A 410 26.03 -5.41 32.99
C LEU A 410 27.23 -5.49 33.94
N ALA A 411 27.91 -4.37 34.16
CA ALA A 411 29.08 -4.30 35.04
C ALA A 411 28.74 -4.69 36.47
N ALA A 412 29.63 -5.43 37.12
CA ALA A 412 29.48 -5.84 38.49
C ALA A 412 29.46 -4.62 39.43
N GLY A 413 28.57 -4.63 40.41
CA GLY A 413 28.42 -3.57 41.44
C GLY A 413 27.66 -2.33 40.95
N THR A 414 27.73 -1.94 39.69
CA THR A 414 27.04 -0.76 39.16
C THR A 414 25.80 -1.09 38.33
N GLY A 415 25.79 -2.21 37.61
CA GLY A 415 24.73 -2.56 36.67
C GLY A 415 24.75 -1.71 35.37
N TYR A 416 25.86 -1.02 35.09
CA TYR A 416 25.99 -0.22 33.87
C TYR A 416 26.22 -1.12 32.65
N LEU A 417 25.59 -0.78 31.53
CA LEU A 417 25.81 -1.49 30.29
C LEU A 417 27.29 -1.36 29.86
N SER A 418 27.86 -2.48 29.43
CA SER A 418 29.28 -2.58 29.12
C SER A 418 29.48 -3.48 27.88
N VAL A 419 30.53 -3.19 27.11
CA VAL A 419 30.96 -3.96 25.96
C VAL A 419 32.38 -4.44 26.17
N GLU A 420 32.63 -5.72 25.93
CA GLU A 420 33.95 -6.31 25.89
C GLU A 420 34.20 -6.88 24.49
N THR A 421 35.36 -6.60 23.93
CA THR A 421 35.81 -7.24 22.68
C THR A 421 37.17 -7.88 22.88
N ARG A 422 37.39 -9.01 22.22
CA ARG A 422 38.67 -9.72 22.18
C ARG A 422 39.05 -10.02 20.74
N GLN A 423 40.29 -9.70 20.39
CA GLN A 423 40.91 -9.99 19.08
C GLN A 423 41.58 -11.37 19.05
N PRO A 424 41.86 -11.95 17.86
CA PRO A 424 42.53 -13.24 17.73
C PRO A 424 43.92 -13.28 18.36
N ASP A 425 44.61 -12.16 18.46
CA ASP A 425 45.94 -12.00 19.10
C ASP A 425 45.86 -11.98 20.65
N GLY A 426 44.63 -12.03 21.19
CA GLY A 426 44.35 -11.95 22.62
C GLY A 426 44.18 -10.54 23.16
N THR A 427 44.33 -9.49 22.34
CA THR A 427 44.08 -8.11 22.74
C THR A 427 42.62 -7.95 23.14
N GLN A 428 42.36 -7.42 24.35
CA GLN A 428 41.04 -7.24 24.89
C GLN A 428 40.77 -5.77 25.22
N THR A 429 39.61 -5.29 24.84
CA THR A 429 39.13 -3.94 25.16
C THR A 429 37.79 -4.02 25.86
N THR A 430 37.66 -3.25 26.93
CA THR A 430 36.42 -3.16 27.75
C THR A 430 36.02 -1.70 27.85
N VAL A 431 34.78 -1.41 27.53
CA VAL A 431 34.17 -0.10 27.69
C VAL A 431 32.94 -0.24 28.59
N VAL A 432 32.94 0.49 29.71
CA VAL A 432 31.74 0.67 30.54
C VAL A 432 30.99 1.88 29.99
N ALA A 433 29.83 1.61 29.41
CA ALA A 433 28.99 2.61 28.81
C ALA A 433 27.81 2.94 29.72
N GLY A 434 27.44 4.18 29.77
CA GLY A 434 26.33 4.63 30.58
C GLY A 434 26.68 4.89 32.02
N SER A 435 25.77 5.59 32.71
CA SER A 435 25.92 6.04 34.10
C SER A 435 24.69 5.67 34.93
N VAL A 436 23.79 4.84 34.37
CA VAL A 436 22.56 4.39 35.03
C VAL A 436 22.53 2.87 35.10
N SER A 437 22.13 2.33 36.22
CA SER A 437 21.98 0.88 36.40
C SER A 437 20.76 0.38 35.63
N LEU A 438 20.95 -0.62 34.79
CA LEU A 438 19.90 -1.34 34.11
C LEU A 438 19.49 -2.63 34.85
N ALA A 439 20.09 -2.91 35.99
CA ALA A 439 19.71 -4.01 36.87
C ALA A 439 18.67 -3.55 37.91
N ASN A 440 17.55 -3.00 37.47
CA ASN A 440 16.50 -2.38 38.27
C ASN A 440 15.16 -3.12 38.23
N GLY A 441 15.08 -4.26 37.54
CA GLY A 441 13.89 -5.11 37.47
C GLY A 441 12.80 -4.66 36.50
N VAL A 442 13.06 -3.67 35.61
CA VAL A 442 12.15 -3.27 34.55
C VAL A 442 12.70 -3.68 33.20
N PRO A 443 11.85 -3.78 32.16
CA PRO A 443 12.31 -4.06 30.80
C PRO A 443 13.21 -2.96 30.26
N HIS A 444 14.32 -3.35 29.65
CA HIS A 444 15.24 -2.48 28.92
C HIS A 444 15.48 -2.98 27.52
N HIS A 445 15.60 -2.06 26.59
CA HIS A 445 15.96 -2.27 25.20
C HIS A 445 17.38 -1.79 24.96
N ILE A 446 18.21 -2.63 24.33
CA ILE A 446 19.57 -2.25 23.98
C ILE A 446 19.85 -2.55 22.51
N ILE A 447 20.64 -1.66 21.88
CA ILE A 447 21.24 -1.90 20.58
C ILE A 447 22.70 -1.52 20.64
N TYR A 448 23.55 -2.36 20.07
CA TYR A 448 24.95 -2.05 19.80
C TYR A 448 25.19 -1.96 18.29
N ASP A 449 25.69 -0.81 17.83
CA ASP A 449 26.17 -0.58 16.47
C ASP A 449 27.70 -0.72 16.47
N SER A 450 28.19 -1.78 15.85
CA SER A 450 29.64 -2.05 15.78
C SER A 450 30.39 -1.12 14.83
N ALA A 451 29.73 -0.60 13.79
CA ALA A 451 30.35 0.29 12.80
C ALA A 451 30.50 1.71 13.37
N ALA A 452 29.46 2.23 14.03
CA ALA A 452 29.50 3.51 14.73
C ALA A 452 30.21 3.40 16.10
N GLN A 453 30.39 2.18 16.61
CA GLN A 453 30.85 1.90 17.98
C GLN A 453 29.97 2.61 19.02
N GLU A 454 28.67 2.53 18.84
CA GLU A 454 27.65 3.26 19.58
C GLU A 454 26.68 2.31 20.28
N LEU A 455 26.24 2.69 21.46
CA LEU A 455 25.22 1.97 22.22
C LEU A 455 23.98 2.83 22.37
N TYR A 456 22.83 2.17 22.23
CA TYR A 456 21.52 2.74 22.49
C TYR A 456 20.89 1.97 23.66
N VAL A 457 20.28 2.71 24.57
CA VAL A 457 19.50 2.19 25.69
C VAL A 457 18.15 2.86 25.66
N ASP A 458 17.10 2.07 25.67
CA ASP A 458 15.71 2.56 25.72
C ASP A 458 15.41 3.59 24.63
N GLY A 459 15.88 3.31 23.41
CA GLY A 459 15.69 4.16 22.23
C GLY A 459 16.59 5.39 22.14
N VAL A 460 17.49 5.61 23.10
CA VAL A 460 18.36 6.79 23.18
C VAL A 460 19.83 6.39 23.08
N SER A 461 20.60 7.11 22.26
CA SER A 461 22.06 6.96 22.23
C SER A 461 22.70 7.35 23.56
N ILE A 462 23.53 6.48 24.09
CA ILE A 462 24.34 6.76 25.29
C ILE A 462 25.79 7.08 24.98
N GLY A 463 26.11 7.21 23.71
CA GLY A 463 27.38 7.70 23.17
C GLY A 463 28.14 6.71 22.30
N ALA A 464 29.06 7.23 21.53
CA ALA A 464 30.01 6.48 20.71
C ALA A 464 31.35 6.34 21.45
N PHE A 465 31.97 5.18 21.30
CA PHE A 465 33.15 4.80 22.10
C PHE A 465 34.34 4.44 21.23
N GLY A 466 34.95 5.30 20.55
CA GLY A 466 36.02 5.06 19.58
C GLY A 466 37.23 4.17 20.02
N ALA A 467 37.13 3.42 21.09
CA ALA A 467 38.14 2.54 21.65
C ALA A 467 37.84 1.04 21.54
N ILE A 468 36.69 0.66 20.97
CA ILE A 468 36.32 -0.76 20.78
C ILE A 468 36.98 -1.29 19.52
N LEU A 469 37.72 -2.37 19.65
CA LEU A 469 38.34 -3.00 18.50
C LEU A 469 37.31 -3.73 17.63
N PRO A 470 37.27 -3.55 16.32
CA PRO A 470 36.34 -4.24 15.44
C PRO A 470 36.59 -5.76 15.47
N VAL A 471 35.51 -6.53 15.52
CA VAL A 471 35.51 -7.98 15.47
C VAL A 471 34.64 -8.43 14.31
N GLY A 472 35.14 -9.32 13.48
CA GLY A 472 34.42 -9.91 12.34
C GLY A 472 34.43 -11.42 12.38
N ASP A 473 33.88 -12.05 11.34
CA ASP A 473 33.75 -13.52 11.20
C ASP A 473 33.02 -14.18 12.37
N LEU A 474 32.02 -13.47 12.90
CA LEU A 474 31.22 -13.92 14.04
C LEU A 474 30.25 -15.01 13.60
N SER A 475 30.38 -16.21 14.16
CA SER A 475 29.66 -17.41 13.71
C SER A 475 28.69 -17.97 14.74
N THR A 476 28.83 -17.59 16.02
CA THR A 476 28.06 -18.17 17.12
C THR A 476 27.49 -17.09 18.03
N LEU A 477 26.19 -17.15 18.28
CA LEU A 477 25.52 -16.35 19.32
C LEU A 477 25.32 -17.19 20.59
N THR A 478 25.63 -16.62 21.73
CA THR A 478 25.31 -17.13 23.07
C THR A 478 24.45 -16.10 23.79
N VAL A 479 23.29 -16.47 24.30
CA VAL A 479 22.37 -15.59 25.05
C VAL A 479 22.31 -16.03 26.50
N GLY A 480 22.45 -15.07 27.40
CA GLY A 480 22.43 -15.29 28.86
C GLY A 480 23.74 -15.84 29.41
N ALA A 481 24.86 -15.80 28.68
CA ALA A 481 26.17 -16.21 29.15
C ALA A 481 27.29 -15.53 28.32
N SER A 482 28.55 -15.65 28.78
CA SER A 482 29.70 -15.45 27.92
C SER A 482 29.81 -16.56 26.87
N GLN A 483 30.64 -16.38 25.84
CA GLN A 483 30.93 -17.39 24.83
C GLN A 483 31.49 -18.70 25.45
N ALA A 484 32.12 -18.63 26.61
CA ALA A 484 32.63 -19.76 27.37
C ALA A 484 31.60 -20.37 28.34
N GLY A 485 30.40 -19.81 28.47
CA GLY A 485 29.35 -20.29 29.38
C GLY A 485 29.51 -19.81 30.80
N GLY A 486 30.15 -18.66 31.03
CA GLY A 486 30.28 -18.03 32.38
C GLY A 486 29.43 -16.77 32.51
N ASN A 487 29.38 -16.21 33.72
CA ASN A 487 28.60 -15.03 34.09
C ASN A 487 27.14 -15.13 33.69
N LEU A 488 26.54 -16.26 34.02
CA LEU A 488 25.18 -16.64 33.63
C LEU A 488 24.14 -15.63 34.05
N TRP A 489 23.23 -15.30 33.10
CA TRP A 489 22.15 -14.35 33.32
C TRP A 489 21.16 -14.80 34.39
N ALA A 490 20.62 -13.85 35.12
CA ALA A 490 19.53 -14.03 36.05
C ALA A 490 18.43 -13.02 35.75
N GLY A 491 17.31 -13.47 35.22
CA GLY A 491 16.23 -12.63 34.71
C GLY A 491 15.74 -13.12 33.34
N SER A 492 15.09 -12.27 32.56
CA SER A 492 14.63 -12.62 31.23
C SER A 492 15.44 -11.92 30.11
N ILE A 493 15.54 -12.57 28.96
CA ILE A 493 16.05 -12.01 27.70
C ILE A 493 15.15 -12.48 26.59
N GLY A 494 14.81 -11.61 25.64
CA GLY A 494 14.03 -11.93 24.45
C GLY A 494 14.27 -10.95 23.31
N ASN A 495 13.67 -11.20 22.16
CA ASN A 495 13.72 -10.33 20.98
C ASN A 495 15.15 -9.96 20.59
N VAL A 496 15.97 -10.97 20.30
CA VAL A 496 17.37 -10.81 19.92
C VAL A 496 17.46 -10.75 18.38
N GLY A 497 17.94 -9.62 17.88
CA GLY A 497 18.11 -9.36 16.45
C GLY A 497 19.58 -9.13 16.06
N LEU A 498 19.97 -9.65 14.89
CA LEU A 498 21.28 -9.45 14.27
C LEU A 498 21.14 -8.89 12.86
N TYR A 499 21.78 -7.77 12.60
CA TYR A 499 21.71 -7.04 11.33
C TYR A 499 23.13 -6.80 10.80
N ALA A 500 23.50 -7.48 9.70
CA ALA A 500 24.80 -7.32 9.05
C ALA A 500 24.77 -6.14 8.07
N ARG A 501 24.48 -4.95 8.59
CA ARG A 501 24.55 -3.69 7.84
C ARG A 501 25.02 -2.57 8.74
N PRO A 502 25.95 -1.72 8.26
CA PRO A 502 26.09 -0.39 8.85
C PRO A 502 24.79 0.36 8.55
N GLY A 503 24.13 0.91 9.56
CA GLY A 503 23.09 1.90 9.37
C GLY A 503 21.62 1.46 9.43
N LEU A 504 21.22 0.60 10.36
CA LEU A 504 19.88 0.73 10.93
C LEU A 504 19.90 1.98 11.80
N VAL A 505 19.47 3.10 11.25
CA VAL A 505 19.68 4.40 11.90
C VAL A 505 18.36 5.12 12.14
N GLY A 506 18.31 5.86 13.21
CA GLY A 506 17.32 6.89 13.47
C GLY A 506 15.95 6.32 13.87
N SER A 507 14.93 6.51 13.04
CA SER A 507 13.54 6.19 13.38
C SER A 507 13.28 4.70 13.62
N ALA A 508 14.00 3.78 12.97
CA ALA A 508 13.79 2.34 13.17
C ALA A 508 14.10 1.91 14.60
N LEU A 509 15.23 2.37 15.16
CA LEU A 509 15.62 2.06 16.53
C LEU A 509 14.63 2.63 17.56
N ALA A 510 14.17 3.87 17.35
CA ALA A 510 13.16 4.50 18.17
C ALA A 510 11.81 3.78 18.07
N ASN A 511 11.46 3.29 16.88
CA ASN A 511 10.22 2.54 16.64
C ASN A 511 10.21 1.21 17.43
N HIS A 512 11.33 0.44 17.44
CA HIS A 512 11.40 -0.81 18.19
C HIS A 512 11.16 -0.56 19.68
N TYR A 513 11.80 0.47 20.24
CA TYR A 513 11.57 0.84 21.65
C TYR A 513 10.13 1.31 21.90
N THR A 514 9.60 2.19 21.05
CA THR A 514 8.23 2.70 21.15
C THR A 514 7.22 1.56 21.05
N CYS A 515 7.47 0.61 20.14
CA CYS A 515 6.64 -0.56 19.97
C CYS A 515 6.62 -1.43 21.23
N GLY A 516 7.80 -1.79 21.76
CA GLY A 516 7.92 -2.64 22.94
C GLY A 516 7.47 -1.99 24.25
N THR A 517 7.27 -0.67 24.32
CA THR A 517 6.84 0.07 25.50
C THR A 517 5.41 0.59 25.42
N THR A 518 5.01 1.20 24.31
CA THR A 518 3.71 1.87 24.19
C THR A 518 2.80 1.24 23.13
N GLY A 519 3.30 0.32 22.29
CA GLY A 519 2.55 -0.25 21.17
C GLY A 519 1.99 0.82 20.25
N PHE A 520 2.74 1.91 20.06
CA PHE A 520 2.34 3.08 19.28
C PHE A 520 0.98 3.68 19.71
N ALA A 521 0.69 3.71 21.01
CA ALA A 521 -0.50 4.37 21.51
C ALA A 521 -0.52 5.85 21.10
N GLY A 522 -1.69 6.36 20.69
CA GLY A 522 -1.88 7.74 20.26
C GLY A 522 -1.61 7.99 18.76
N GLU A 523 -1.23 6.97 17.99
CA GLU A 523 -1.23 7.12 16.52
C GLU A 523 -2.62 7.46 16.00
N THR A 524 -2.68 8.28 14.97
CA THR A 524 -3.93 8.50 14.23
C THR A 524 -4.26 7.30 13.33
N ALA A 525 -5.51 7.22 12.88
CA ALA A 525 -5.99 6.09 12.07
C ALA A 525 -5.20 5.92 10.76
N ASP A 526 -4.82 7.01 10.12
CA ASP A 526 -4.00 6.99 8.89
C ASP A 526 -2.55 6.54 9.19
N GLN A 527 -1.95 6.98 10.29
CA GLN A 527 -0.61 6.54 10.72
C GLN A 527 -0.60 5.04 11.03
N ARG A 528 -1.63 4.54 11.76
CA ARG A 528 -1.79 3.11 12.04
C ARG A 528 -1.99 2.30 10.76
N GLY A 529 -2.81 2.80 9.84
CA GLY A 529 -3.05 2.18 8.54
C GLY A 529 -1.76 2.07 7.72
N TYR A 530 -0.99 3.15 7.63
CA TYR A 530 0.30 3.17 6.95
C TYR A 530 1.28 2.15 7.54
N ARG A 531 1.38 2.08 8.86
CA ARG A 531 2.29 1.15 9.54
C ARG A 531 1.88 -0.31 9.34
N LEU A 532 0.61 -0.66 9.51
CA LEU A 532 0.11 -2.02 9.29
C LEU A 532 0.34 -2.50 7.84
N THR A 533 0.15 -1.62 6.87
CA THR A 533 0.38 -1.96 5.45
C THR A 533 1.85 -2.06 5.09
N SER A 534 2.73 -1.32 5.79
CA SER A 534 4.18 -1.43 5.59
C SER A 534 4.72 -2.82 5.95
N TYR A 535 4.14 -3.48 6.95
CA TYR A 535 4.52 -4.85 7.33
C TYR A 535 4.25 -5.91 6.26
N VAL A 536 3.32 -5.63 5.36
CA VAL A 536 2.97 -6.52 4.24
C VAL A 536 3.40 -5.95 2.88
N GLY A 537 4.17 -4.86 2.87
CA GLY A 537 4.73 -4.26 1.67
C GLY A 537 3.69 -3.63 0.73
N ILE A 538 2.53 -3.23 1.23
CA ILE A 538 1.44 -2.66 0.43
C ILE A 538 1.39 -1.14 0.58
N PRO A 539 1.41 -0.37 -0.52
CA PRO A 539 1.26 1.08 -0.46
C PRO A 539 -0.10 1.49 0.11
N PHE A 540 -0.10 2.55 0.91
CA PHE A 540 -1.29 3.07 1.58
C PHE A 540 -1.41 4.58 1.39
N GLY A 541 -2.64 5.03 1.18
CA GLY A 541 -2.99 6.45 1.12
C GLY A 541 -4.14 6.78 2.07
N SER A 542 -4.27 8.05 2.40
CA SER A 542 -5.36 8.55 3.24
C SER A 542 -5.98 9.81 2.65
N VAL A 543 -7.29 9.98 2.85
CA VAL A 543 -8.06 11.14 2.38
C VAL A 543 -8.88 11.70 3.53
N GLY A 544 -8.72 12.98 3.82
CA GLY A 544 -9.39 13.68 4.91
C GLY A 544 -8.44 14.10 6.01
N VAL A 545 -8.99 14.57 7.12
CA VAL A 545 -8.25 14.95 8.33
C VAL A 545 -8.48 13.88 9.38
N PHE A 546 -7.42 13.36 9.95
CA PHE A 546 -7.44 12.31 10.95
C PHE A 546 -7.02 12.86 12.30
N THR A 547 -7.90 12.77 13.28
CA THR A 547 -7.68 13.25 14.64
C THR A 547 -8.00 12.19 15.69
N THR A 548 -8.48 11.02 15.24
CA THR A 548 -8.83 9.90 16.10
C THR A 548 -7.55 9.21 16.58
N GLY A 549 -7.19 9.38 17.86
CA GLY A 549 -6.10 8.65 18.48
C GLY A 549 -6.49 7.18 18.71
N ILE A 550 -5.58 6.27 18.40
CA ILE A 550 -5.76 4.82 18.55
C ILE A 550 -4.94 4.33 19.74
N ALA A 551 -5.56 3.50 20.58
CA ALA A 551 -4.92 2.83 21.71
C ALA A 551 -3.78 1.90 21.26
N GLN A 552 -2.97 1.46 22.20
CA GLN A 552 -1.92 0.46 21.95
C GLN A 552 -2.50 -0.80 21.29
N GLN A 553 -1.78 -1.36 20.33
CA GLN A 553 -2.14 -2.59 19.63
C GLN A 553 -0.90 -3.46 19.41
N ALA A 554 -0.26 -3.86 20.49
CA ALA A 554 1.01 -4.55 20.43
C ALA A 554 0.88 -6.04 20.09
N ALA A 555 -0.13 -6.72 20.62
CA ALA A 555 -0.46 -8.09 20.26
C ALA A 555 -1.34 -8.10 19.00
N LEU A 556 -0.81 -8.58 17.87
CA LEU A 556 -1.54 -8.80 16.64
C LEU A 556 -2.10 -10.23 16.62
N GLY A 557 -1.93 -11.00 15.59
CA GLY A 557 -2.34 -12.42 15.55
C GLY A 557 -3.53 -12.69 14.63
N SER A 558 -4.01 -11.66 13.90
CA SER A 558 -4.99 -11.77 12.82
C SER A 558 -4.38 -11.29 11.50
N THR A 559 -5.16 -11.25 10.44
CA THR A 559 -4.70 -10.76 9.14
C THR A 559 -4.51 -9.24 9.14
N ALA A 560 -3.70 -8.72 8.24
CA ALA A 560 -3.55 -7.27 8.09
C ALA A 560 -4.88 -6.59 7.77
N LEU A 561 -5.76 -7.26 7.01
CA LEU A 561 -7.09 -6.73 6.69
C LEU A 561 -7.96 -6.61 7.94
N ASP A 562 -7.95 -7.59 8.85
CA ASP A 562 -8.75 -7.53 10.07
C ASP A 562 -8.34 -6.33 10.93
N HIS A 563 -7.02 -6.11 11.11
CA HIS A 563 -6.52 -4.97 11.86
C HIS A 563 -6.81 -3.63 11.19
N LEU A 564 -6.74 -3.56 9.85
CA LEU A 564 -7.15 -2.37 9.10
C LEU A 564 -8.65 -2.09 9.23
N ARG A 565 -9.48 -3.14 9.36
CA ARG A 565 -10.92 -3.00 9.62
C ARG A 565 -11.21 -2.46 11.01
N GLU A 566 -10.43 -2.84 12.01
CA GLU A 566 -10.52 -2.26 13.35
C GLU A 566 -10.17 -0.75 13.33
N VAL A 567 -9.15 -0.37 12.56
CA VAL A 567 -8.77 1.03 12.35
C VAL A 567 -9.89 1.79 11.63
N GLU A 568 -10.44 1.23 10.54
CA GLU A 568 -11.59 1.78 9.78
C GLU A 568 -12.78 2.03 10.69
N GLY A 569 -13.14 1.04 11.53
CA GLY A 569 -14.26 1.13 12.47
C GLY A 569 -14.04 2.19 13.53
N THR A 570 -12.82 2.30 14.07
CA THR A 570 -12.45 3.31 15.07
C THR A 570 -12.53 4.72 14.51
N GLU A 571 -12.07 4.95 13.29
CA GLU A 571 -12.17 6.23 12.58
C GLU A 571 -13.60 6.54 12.12
N SER A 572 -14.49 5.56 12.02
CA SER A 572 -15.74 5.64 11.23
C SER A 572 -15.48 6.07 9.79
N GLY A 573 -14.39 5.59 9.25
CA GLY A 573 -13.93 5.84 7.90
C GLY A 573 -14.44 4.83 6.89
N VAL A 574 -13.83 4.81 5.70
CA VAL A 574 -14.08 3.82 4.64
C VAL A 574 -12.73 3.38 4.06
N LEU A 575 -12.42 2.10 4.22
CA LEU A 575 -11.23 1.48 3.63
C LEU A 575 -11.59 0.89 2.26
N THR A 576 -10.83 1.23 1.23
CA THR A 576 -11.00 0.72 -0.14
C THR A 576 -9.68 0.26 -0.73
N ALA A 577 -9.71 -0.83 -1.50
CA ALA A 577 -8.63 -1.12 -2.44
C ALA A 577 -8.76 -0.18 -3.64
N ASP A 578 -7.66 0.32 -4.17
CA ASP A 578 -7.72 1.24 -5.30
C ASP A 578 -7.99 0.49 -6.63
N ARG A 579 -8.61 1.19 -7.57
CA ARG A 579 -8.96 0.65 -8.89
C ARG A 579 -7.89 0.88 -9.96
N ALA A 580 -6.88 1.68 -9.64
CA ALA A 580 -5.77 1.99 -10.56
C ALA A 580 -4.54 1.12 -10.31
N GLY A 581 -4.39 0.57 -9.10
CA GLY A 581 -3.21 -0.21 -8.75
C GLY A 581 -3.32 -0.91 -7.38
N PRO A 582 -2.28 -1.64 -6.98
CA PRO A 582 -2.27 -2.40 -5.73
C PRO A 582 -1.94 -1.51 -4.52
N TYR A 583 -2.79 -0.56 -4.23
CA TYR A 583 -2.69 0.23 -3.00
C TYR A 583 -4.06 0.37 -2.33
N LEU A 584 -4.03 0.70 -1.04
CA LEU A 584 -5.20 0.92 -0.21
C LEU A 584 -5.40 2.40 0.04
N THR A 585 -6.66 2.79 0.22
CA THR A 585 -7.00 4.15 0.62
C THR A 585 -7.99 4.11 1.79
N LEU A 586 -7.65 4.81 2.89
CA LEU A 586 -8.55 5.08 3.99
C LEU A 586 -9.12 6.49 3.85
N ARG A 587 -10.44 6.59 3.73
CA ARG A 587 -11.16 7.87 3.79
C ARG A 587 -11.62 8.11 5.21
N GLY A 588 -11.14 9.15 5.85
CA GLY A 588 -11.54 9.52 7.20
C GLY A 588 -12.97 10.05 7.27
N ARG A 589 -13.54 9.96 8.46
CA ARG A 589 -14.87 10.51 8.82
C ARG A 589 -15.05 11.96 8.37
N SER A 590 -13.99 12.76 8.43
CA SER A 590 -14.00 14.17 8.04
C SER A 590 -14.41 14.42 6.57
N THR A 591 -14.25 13.43 5.68
CA THR A 591 -14.71 13.53 4.29
C THR A 591 -16.22 13.57 4.14
N ARG A 592 -16.95 13.19 5.18
CA ARG A 592 -18.42 13.25 5.25
C ARG A 592 -18.94 14.57 5.85
N TYR A 593 -18.07 15.48 6.27
CA TYR A 593 -18.44 16.77 6.78
C TYR A 593 -18.69 17.75 5.64
N ASN A 594 -19.82 18.50 5.69
CA ASN A 594 -20.17 19.49 4.69
C ASN A 594 -19.98 19.01 3.25
N PRO A 595 -20.52 17.85 2.87
CA PRO A 595 -20.20 17.21 1.61
C PRO A 595 -20.69 18.04 0.43
N GLN A 596 -19.80 18.26 -0.55
CA GLN A 596 -20.11 18.98 -1.78
C GLN A 596 -20.35 17.99 -2.92
N PRO A 597 -21.47 18.12 -3.66
CA PRO A 597 -21.73 17.26 -4.80
C PRO A 597 -20.69 17.47 -5.91
N ALA A 598 -20.09 16.38 -6.39
CA ALA A 598 -19.20 16.38 -7.53
C ALA A 598 -19.95 16.54 -8.86
N PHE A 599 -21.20 16.07 -8.91
CA PHE A 599 -22.06 16.17 -10.09
C PHE A 599 -23.55 16.06 -9.71
N SER A 600 -24.41 16.35 -10.69
CA SER A 600 -25.86 16.19 -10.57
C SER A 600 -26.38 15.31 -11.69
N LEU A 601 -27.36 14.45 -11.36
CA LEU A 601 -28.11 13.62 -12.30
C LEU A 601 -29.60 14.01 -12.22
N ALA A 602 -30.25 14.19 -13.35
CA ALA A 602 -31.69 14.38 -13.34
C ALA A 602 -32.41 13.01 -13.30
N TYR A 603 -33.45 12.90 -12.50
CA TYR A 603 -34.23 11.65 -12.39
C TYR A 603 -34.64 11.05 -13.75
N PRO A 604 -35.09 11.84 -14.74
CA PRO A 604 -35.43 11.31 -16.08
C PRO A 604 -34.25 10.70 -16.85
N ASP A 605 -33.01 11.00 -16.46
CA ASP A 605 -31.79 10.47 -17.09
C ASP A 605 -31.36 9.13 -16.47
N LEU A 606 -32.07 8.66 -15.44
CA LEU A 606 -31.77 7.42 -14.73
C LEU A 606 -32.62 6.27 -15.28
N GLU A 607 -32.19 5.04 -15.02
CA GLU A 607 -33.02 3.84 -15.14
C GLU A 607 -34.05 3.86 -14.01
N THR A 608 -35.18 4.53 -14.27
CA THR A 608 -36.18 4.88 -13.24
C THR A 608 -36.84 3.69 -12.56
N GLY A 609 -36.79 2.50 -13.18
CA GLY A 609 -37.25 1.26 -12.55
C GLY A 609 -36.41 0.79 -11.36
N ASP A 610 -35.14 1.22 -11.30
CA ASP A 610 -34.18 0.82 -10.28
C ASP A 610 -34.11 1.82 -9.11
N VAL A 611 -34.67 3.02 -9.28
CA VAL A 611 -34.59 4.07 -8.26
C VAL A 611 -35.62 3.80 -7.16
N THR A 612 -35.15 3.47 -5.98
CA THR A 612 -36.00 3.20 -4.81
C THR A 612 -35.79 4.26 -3.74
N LEU A 613 -36.88 4.89 -3.30
CA LEU A 613 -36.89 5.72 -2.11
C LEU A 613 -37.24 4.86 -0.89
N ALA A 614 -36.28 4.64 -0.01
CA ALA A 614 -36.45 3.87 1.20
C ALA A 614 -36.51 4.79 2.44
N TYR A 615 -37.34 4.41 3.39
CA TYR A 615 -37.38 4.99 4.73
C TYR A 615 -37.12 3.87 5.72
N ASP A 616 -35.87 3.54 5.95
CA ASP A 616 -35.48 2.31 6.62
C ASP A 616 -35.29 2.52 8.12
N THR A 617 -36.08 1.78 8.89
CA THR A 617 -35.93 1.74 10.36
C THR A 617 -34.83 0.77 10.82
N GLN A 618 -34.35 -0.14 9.97
CA GLN A 618 -33.27 -1.09 10.30
C GLN A 618 -31.92 -0.39 10.54
N LYS A 619 -31.74 0.78 9.95
CA LYS A 619 -30.55 1.61 10.18
C LYS A 619 -30.64 2.49 11.42
N VAL A 620 -31.79 2.54 12.08
CA VAL A 620 -31.99 3.37 13.29
C VAL A 620 -31.20 2.76 14.46
N ALA A 621 -30.43 3.58 15.12
CA ALA A 621 -29.78 3.26 16.39
C ALA A 621 -29.91 4.48 17.32
N ASN A 622 -30.81 4.41 18.30
CA ASN A 622 -31.05 5.51 19.24
C ASN A 622 -30.45 5.28 20.63
N THR A 623 -29.70 4.20 20.75
CA THR A 623 -28.92 3.84 21.92
C THR A 623 -27.60 3.27 21.42
N ILE A 624 -26.54 4.02 21.59
CA ILE A 624 -25.19 3.60 21.19
C ILE A 624 -24.41 3.24 22.44
N THR A 625 -23.87 2.04 22.50
CA THR A 625 -22.96 1.61 23.57
C THR A 625 -21.57 1.49 22.94
N VAL A 626 -20.61 2.24 23.48
CA VAL A 626 -19.22 2.22 23.00
C VAL A 626 -18.35 1.59 24.07
N THR A 627 -17.50 0.66 23.64
CA THR A 627 -16.50 -0.01 24.48
C THR A 627 -15.12 0.18 23.86
N ARG A 628 -14.12 0.49 24.67
CA ARG A 628 -12.74 0.55 24.26
C ARG A 628 -11.81 -0.28 25.16
N PRO A 629 -10.63 -0.72 24.69
CA PRO A 629 -9.67 -1.44 25.53
C PRO A 629 -9.21 -0.58 26.71
N GLY A 630 -9.24 -1.14 27.90
CA GLY A 630 -8.78 -0.47 29.12
C GLY A 630 -9.59 0.75 29.58
N GLY A 631 -10.76 0.99 28.96
CA GLY A 631 -11.60 2.15 29.25
C GLY A 631 -13.00 1.78 29.72
N ALA A 632 -13.83 2.82 29.91
CA ALA A 632 -15.20 2.66 30.33
C ALA A 632 -16.12 2.23 29.17
N THR A 633 -17.08 1.37 29.43
CA THR A 633 -18.23 1.17 28.53
C THR A 633 -19.24 2.29 28.75
N THR A 634 -19.43 3.11 27.73
CA THR A 634 -20.30 4.29 27.82
C THR A 634 -21.51 4.16 26.91
N ARG A 635 -22.66 4.67 27.35
CA ARG A 635 -23.93 4.57 26.65
C ARG A 635 -24.51 5.94 26.36
N TYR A 636 -24.78 6.18 25.06
CA TYR A 636 -25.34 7.42 24.54
C TYR A 636 -26.77 7.22 24.09
N LEU A 637 -27.68 8.14 24.40
CA LEU A 637 -29.14 7.99 24.22
C LEU A 637 -29.72 9.20 23.50
N HIS A 638 -30.55 8.95 22.49
CA HIS A 638 -31.35 9.98 21.82
C HIS A 638 -32.78 9.94 22.34
N ALA A 639 -33.12 10.80 23.31
CA ALA A 639 -34.38 10.76 24.06
C ALA A 639 -35.63 10.81 23.16
N ALA A 640 -35.70 11.74 22.20
CA ALA A 640 -36.85 11.90 21.32
C ALA A 640 -37.10 10.68 20.43
N SER A 641 -36.04 10.08 19.85
CA SER A 641 -36.18 8.88 19.04
C SER A 641 -36.61 7.67 19.87
N ARG A 642 -36.06 7.56 21.09
CA ARG A 642 -36.48 6.48 22.01
C ARG A 642 -37.95 6.60 22.45
N ALA A 643 -38.41 7.81 22.70
CA ALA A 643 -39.81 8.06 23.00
C ALA A 643 -40.75 7.68 21.84
N ALA A 644 -40.32 7.95 20.61
CA ALA A 644 -41.13 7.68 19.41
C ALA A 644 -41.10 6.21 18.94
N ARG A 645 -39.98 5.47 19.17
CA ARG A 645 -39.72 4.15 18.55
C ARG A 645 -39.34 3.05 19.53
N GLY A 646 -39.20 3.38 20.82
CA GLY A 646 -38.61 2.47 21.80
C GLY A 646 -37.07 2.41 21.68
N PRO A 647 -36.41 1.66 22.56
CA PRO A 647 -34.95 1.52 22.53
C PRO A 647 -34.49 0.62 21.38
N ILE A 648 -33.64 1.15 20.50
CA ILE A 648 -32.98 0.42 19.43
C ILE A 648 -31.49 0.59 19.64
N GLY A 649 -30.82 -0.49 20.12
CA GLY A 649 -29.43 -0.48 20.54
C GLY A 649 -28.44 -0.88 19.44
N ARG A 650 -27.26 -0.27 19.47
CA ARG A 650 -26.07 -0.70 18.73
C ARG A 650 -24.86 -0.67 19.66
N GLN A 651 -24.10 -1.75 19.66
CA GLN A 651 -22.82 -1.83 20.34
C GLN A 651 -21.70 -1.58 19.35
N VAL A 652 -20.67 -0.85 19.78
CA VAL A 652 -19.49 -0.51 18.98
C VAL A 652 -18.26 -0.71 19.86
N ASP A 653 -17.43 -1.62 19.43
CA ASP A 653 -16.10 -1.80 20.01
C ASP A 653 -15.13 -0.96 19.18
N THR A 654 -14.27 -0.19 19.85
CA THR A 654 -13.36 0.75 19.20
C THR A 654 -11.97 0.66 19.81
N LEU A 655 -10.94 0.94 19.03
CA LEU A 655 -9.57 1.08 19.49
C LEU A 655 -9.22 2.50 19.96
N ALA A 656 -10.20 3.34 20.28
CA ALA A 656 -9.96 4.71 20.75
C ALA A 656 -8.96 4.75 21.94
N ASP A 657 -8.02 5.68 21.92
CA ASP A 657 -6.98 5.83 22.96
C ASP A 657 -7.53 6.41 24.26
N SER A 658 -8.65 7.12 24.20
CA SER A 658 -9.24 7.79 25.35
C SER A 658 -10.77 7.67 25.38
N ASP A 659 -11.36 7.87 26.57
CA ASP A 659 -12.82 7.91 26.73
C ASP A 659 -13.43 9.10 26.00
N LEU A 660 -12.68 10.18 25.78
CA LEU A 660 -13.13 11.33 25.00
C LEU A 660 -13.32 10.96 23.53
N VAL A 661 -12.34 10.33 22.91
CA VAL A 661 -12.42 9.85 21.51
C VAL A 661 -13.54 8.83 21.34
N ALA A 662 -13.71 7.92 22.31
CA ALA A 662 -14.84 6.98 22.32
C ALA A 662 -16.20 7.70 22.45
N ALA A 663 -16.26 8.80 23.23
CA ALA A 663 -17.45 9.63 23.36
C ALA A 663 -17.80 10.36 22.04
N ASP A 664 -16.81 10.88 21.36
CA ASP A 664 -16.97 11.54 20.06
C ASP A 664 -17.55 10.57 19.03
N LEU A 665 -17.02 9.35 18.95
CA LEU A 665 -17.55 8.29 18.10
C LEU A 665 -19.01 7.95 18.46
N GLY A 666 -19.33 7.77 19.75
CA GLY A 666 -20.67 7.46 20.21
C GLY A 666 -21.68 8.55 19.87
N ASN A 667 -21.31 9.81 20.05
CA ASN A 667 -22.16 10.96 19.71
C ASN A 667 -22.33 11.12 18.18
N TRP A 668 -21.28 10.92 17.40
CA TRP A 668 -21.33 10.91 15.94
C TRP A 668 -22.35 9.87 15.42
N LEU A 669 -22.22 8.64 15.87
CA LEU A 669 -23.11 7.55 15.47
C LEU A 669 -24.56 7.79 15.92
N LEU A 670 -24.75 8.26 17.16
CA LEU A 670 -26.07 8.58 17.66
C LEU A 670 -26.76 9.65 16.81
N GLN A 671 -26.04 10.72 16.48
CA GLN A 671 -26.59 11.80 15.67
C GLN A 671 -26.94 11.34 14.25
N ARG A 672 -26.10 10.48 13.68
CA ARG A 672 -26.29 10.01 12.32
C ARG A 672 -27.46 9.05 12.20
N TYR A 673 -27.62 8.15 13.16
CA TYR A 673 -28.56 7.03 13.07
C TYR A 673 -29.76 7.10 14.03
N ALA A 674 -29.88 8.11 14.88
CA ALA A 674 -30.99 8.17 15.84
C ALA A 674 -32.37 8.31 15.20
N SER A 675 -32.47 8.82 13.98
CA SER A 675 -33.72 8.99 13.26
C SER A 675 -33.62 8.49 11.83
N PRO A 676 -34.62 7.76 11.33
CA PRO A 676 -34.61 7.33 9.94
C PRO A 676 -34.71 8.53 9.02
N ARG A 677 -34.07 8.42 7.85
CA ARG A 677 -34.09 9.44 6.79
C ARG A 677 -34.52 8.81 5.48
N PRO A 678 -35.20 9.56 4.60
CA PRO A 678 -35.44 9.07 3.25
C PRO A 678 -34.06 8.90 2.52
N GLU A 679 -33.89 7.75 1.93
CA GLU A 679 -32.68 7.38 1.17
C GLU A 679 -33.08 6.98 -0.24
N LEU A 680 -32.41 7.53 -1.24
CA LEU A 680 -32.42 6.95 -2.56
C LEU A 680 -31.44 5.78 -2.55
N ARG A 681 -31.94 4.59 -2.89
CA ARG A 681 -31.11 3.38 -3.03
C ARG A 681 -31.11 2.96 -4.49
N GLY A 682 -29.93 2.65 -5.03
CA GLY A 682 -29.80 2.24 -6.40
C GLY A 682 -30.05 3.40 -7.37
N VAL A 683 -29.00 4.12 -7.72
CA VAL A 683 -29.02 5.13 -8.77
C VAL A 683 -28.31 4.53 -9.99
N THR A 684 -29.13 4.00 -10.93
CA THR A 684 -28.61 3.35 -12.14
C THR A 684 -28.64 4.31 -13.31
N VAL A 685 -27.53 4.40 -14.05
CA VAL A 685 -27.36 5.30 -15.19
C VAL A 685 -26.68 4.59 -16.35
N GLN A 686 -27.19 4.86 -17.55
CA GLN A 686 -26.54 4.51 -18.82
C GLN A 686 -25.46 5.57 -19.13
N ALA A 687 -24.27 5.37 -18.57
CA ALA A 687 -23.19 6.36 -18.61
C ALA A 687 -22.80 6.73 -20.03
N TYR A 688 -22.77 5.76 -20.96
CA TYR A 688 -22.38 5.98 -22.36
C TYR A 688 -23.30 6.97 -23.10
N SER A 689 -24.60 7.00 -22.77
CA SER A 689 -25.58 7.89 -23.42
C SER A 689 -25.57 9.33 -22.89
N MET A 690 -24.88 9.60 -21.78
CA MET A 690 -24.89 10.90 -21.07
C MET A 690 -24.05 12.00 -21.73
N GLY A 691 -23.46 11.75 -22.88
CA GLY A 691 -22.52 12.68 -23.52
C GLY A 691 -21.13 12.71 -22.86
N THR A 692 -20.12 13.15 -23.62
CA THR A 692 -18.71 12.99 -23.22
C THR A 692 -18.35 13.64 -21.89
N ALA A 693 -18.88 14.81 -21.59
CA ALA A 693 -18.54 15.54 -20.36
C ALA A 693 -19.08 14.80 -19.12
N MET A 694 -20.36 14.41 -19.11
CA MET A 694 -20.96 13.67 -18.02
C MET A 694 -20.35 12.27 -17.93
N TYR A 695 -20.09 11.61 -19.07
CA TYR A 695 -19.40 10.31 -19.09
C TYR A 695 -18.04 10.36 -18.37
N ARG A 696 -17.22 11.39 -18.63
CA ARG A 696 -15.96 11.60 -17.90
C ARG A 696 -16.15 11.75 -16.40
N THR A 697 -17.17 12.52 -16.02
CA THR A 697 -17.51 12.73 -14.60
C THR A 697 -17.95 11.42 -13.92
N LEU A 698 -18.78 10.63 -14.58
CA LEU A 698 -19.21 9.32 -14.08
C LEU A 698 -18.04 8.32 -14.01
N MET A 699 -17.11 8.36 -14.96
CA MET A 699 -15.89 7.53 -14.91
C MET A 699 -14.96 7.94 -13.77
N ALA A 700 -14.95 9.20 -13.35
CA ALA A 700 -14.19 9.68 -12.21
C ALA A 700 -14.83 9.32 -10.87
N ALA A 701 -16.16 9.10 -10.84
CA ALA A 701 -16.87 8.74 -9.61
C ALA A 701 -16.39 7.40 -9.04
N ASP A 702 -16.22 7.36 -7.72
CA ASP A 702 -15.83 6.17 -6.93
C ASP A 702 -16.47 6.22 -5.54
N VAL A 703 -16.20 5.23 -4.70
CA VAL A 703 -16.67 5.16 -3.32
C VAL A 703 -16.36 6.46 -2.57
N GLY A 704 -17.36 7.00 -1.88
CA GLY A 704 -17.27 8.29 -1.19
C GLY A 704 -17.58 9.53 -2.06
N THR A 705 -17.80 9.37 -3.37
CA THR A 705 -18.25 10.48 -4.23
C THR A 705 -19.66 10.91 -3.86
N VAL A 706 -19.87 12.23 -3.79
CA VAL A 706 -21.19 12.82 -3.49
C VAL A 706 -21.84 13.30 -4.78
N ALA A 707 -23.12 12.98 -4.97
CA ALA A 707 -23.91 13.41 -6.12
C ALA A 707 -25.27 13.96 -5.68
N THR A 708 -25.87 14.81 -6.52
CA THR A 708 -27.26 15.26 -6.32
C THR A 708 -28.16 14.66 -7.37
N VAL A 709 -29.21 14.00 -6.95
CA VAL A 709 -30.30 13.59 -7.85
C VAL A 709 -31.37 14.68 -7.83
N THR A 710 -31.63 15.27 -9.00
CA THR A 710 -32.54 16.41 -9.19
C THR A 710 -33.80 15.98 -9.95
N SER A 711 -34.77 16.87 -10.04
CA SER A 711 -36.03 16.63 -10.80
C SER A 711 -36.77 15.38 -10.34
N LEU A 712 -36.72 15.07 -9.05
CA LEU A 712 -37.47 13.97 -8.47
C LEU A 712 -38.98 14.12 -8.69
N PRO A 713 -39.74 13.01 -8.77
CA PRO A 713 -41.19 13.04 -8.89
C PRO A 713 -41.86 13.88 -7.80
N ALA A 714 -43.05 14.44 -8.08
CA ALA A 714 -43.78 15.28 -7.15
C ALA A 714 -44.18 14.59 -5.82
N GLN A 715 -44.13 13.27 -5.79
CA GLN A 715 -44.35 12.43 -4.60
C GLN A 715 -43.09 12.28 -3.73
N ALA A 716 -41.96 12.70 -4.19
CA ALA A 716 -40.73 12.68 -3.39
C ALA A 716 -40.80 13.73 -2.25
N PRO A 717 -40.12 13.49 -1.12
CA PRO A 717 -40.16 14.44 0.01
C PRO A 717 -39.52 15.78 -0.32
N THR A 718 -38.61 15.82 -1.30
CA THR A 718 -37.93 17.02 -1.79
C THR A 718 -37.71 16.91 -3.31
N PRO A 719 -37.59 18.03 -4.04
CA PRO A 719 -37.39 18.01 -5.48
C PRO A 719 -35.97 17.51 -5.87
N SER A 720 -35.05 17.47 -4.91
CA SER A 720 -33.70 16.93 -5.10
C SER A 720 -33.19 16.30 -3.81
N MET A 721 -32.30 15.31 -3.95
CA MET A 721 -31.65 14.64 -2.83
C MET A 721 -30.16 14.46 -3.11
N THR A 722 -29.34 14.74 -2.10
CA THR A 722 -27.90 14.53 -2.18
C THR A 722 -27.57 13.14 -1.59
N VAL A 723 -26.78 12.39 -2.32
CA VAL A 723 -26.41 11.01 -1.99
C VAL A 723 -24.89 10.84 -1.99
N THR A 724 -24.40 9.92 -1.17
CA THR A 724 -23.02 9.45 -1.18
C THR A 724 -22.99 8.08 -1.83
N VAL A 725 -22.07 7.86 -2.74
CA VAL A 725 -21.79 6.56 -3.33
C VAL A 725 -21.05 5.70 -2.30
N GLU A 726 -21.66 4.62 -1.85
CA GLU A 726 -21.06 3.64 -0.93
C GLU A 726 -20.41 2.48 -1.69
N GLY A 727 -20.91 2.20 -2.88
CA GLY A 727 -20.38 1.19 -3.79
C GLY A 727 -21.10 1.27 -5.14
N TYR A 728 -20.72 0.41 -6.06
CA TYR A 728 -21.37 0.30 -7.36
C TYR A 728 -21.14 -1.05 -8.01
N THR A 729 -22.09 -1.41 -8.88
CA THR A 729 -21.94 -2.47 -9.86
C THR A 729 -21.92 -1.83 -11.26
N GLU A 730 -20.98 -2.25 -12.07
CA GLU A 730 -20.73 -1.69 -13.40
C GLU A 730 -20.72 -2.80 -14.43
N THR A 731 -21.38 -2.59 -15.56
CA THR A 731 -21.34 -3.50 -16.71
C THR A 731 -20.90 -2.73 -17.95
N ILE A 732 -19.76 -3.13 -18.50
CA ILE A 732 -19.17 -2.50 -19.68
C ILE A 732 -19.35 -3.41 -20.89
N ARG A 733 -20.13 -2.95 -21.87
CA ARG A 733 -20.31 -3.60 -23.17
C ARG A 733 -19.99 -2.66 -24.31
N HIS A 734 -19.96 -3.21 -25.52
CA HIS A 734 -19.81 -2.42 -26.72
C HIS A 734 -21.03 -1.47 -26.89
N ASN A 735 -20.81 -0.16 -26.87
CA ASN A 735 -21.84 0.88 -26.93
C ASN A 735 -22.88 0.87 -25.78
N ASP A 736 -22.57 0.20 -24.68
CA ASP A 736 -23.41 0.12 -23.52
C ASP A 736 -22.55 0.13 -22.26
N HIS A 737 -22.78 1.09 -21.37
CA HIS A 737 -22.01 1.20 -20.15
C HIS A 737 -22.94 1.61 -19.01
N GLN A 738 -23.42 0.62 -18.28
CA GLN A 738 -24.31 0.81 -17.17
C GLN A 738 -23.55 0.85 -15.85
N ILE A 739 -23.88 1.83 -15.00
CA ILE A 739 -23.37 1.92 -13.62
C ILE A 739 -24.56 2.01 -12.69
N SER A 740 -24.63 1.08 -11.75
CA SER A 740 -25.62 1.07 -10.68
C SER A 740 -24.95 1.44 -9.36
N PHE A 741 -25.10 2.68 -8.92
CA PHE A 741 -24.53 3.18 -7.68
C PHE A 741 -25.38 2.73 -6.49
N HIS A 742 -24.77 2.14 -5.50
CA HIS A 742 -25.35 1.91 -4.18
C HIS A 742 -25.14 3.19 -3.36
N THR A 743 -26.22 3.80 -2.93
CA THR A 743 -26.13 5.13 -2.33
C THR A 743 -26.77 5.21 -0.95
N SER A 744 -26.29 6.15 -0.15
CA SER A 744 -26.83 6.54 1.15
C SER A 744 -27.12 8.04 1.19
N ALA A 745 -27.93 8.50 2.15
CA ALA A 745 -28.21 9.91 2.32
C ALA A 745 -26.94 10.67 2.75
N SER A 746 -26.53 11.67 1.96
CA SER A 746 -25.32 12.45 2.23
C SER A 746 -25.53 13.54 3.29
N GLN A 747 -26.75 14.02 3.45
CA GLN A 747 -27.05 15.11 4.39
C GLN A 747 -27.07 14.62 5.83
N THR A 748 -25.99 14.77 6.55
CA THR A 748 -25.95 14.27 7.91
C THR A 748 -25.59 15.28 8.97
N ALA A 749 -24.68 16.16 8.74
CA ALA A 749 -24.38 17.24 9.67
C ALA A 749 -23.60 18.33 8.95
N SER A 750 -24.15 19.52 8.97
CA SER A 750 -23.35 20.69 8.71
C SER A 750 -22.42 20.88 9.91
N VAL A 751 -21.15 20.67 9.67
CA VAL A 751 -20.09 20.88 10.68
C VAL A 751 -19.67 22.33 10.64
N TRP A 752 -19.51 22.91 11.82
CA TRP A 752 -19.06 24.29 11.97
C TRP A 752 -17.66 24.51 11.39
N VAL A 753 -17.53 25.56 10.62
CA VAL A 753 -16.24 26.00 10.03
C VAL A 753 -16.05 27.46 10.35
N LEU A 754 -14.88 27.80 10.92
CA LEU A 754 -14.52 29.17 11.24
C LEU A 754 -14.43 30.01 9.97
N ASP A 755 -14.99 31.23 10.02
CA ASP A 755 -14.99 32.24 8.94
C ASP A 755 -15.66 31.77 7.61
N ASP A 756 -16.47 30.73 7.64
CA ASP A 756 -17.25 30.27 6.49
C ASP A 756 -18.63 30.95 6.45
N THR A 757 -19.05 31.43 5.28
CA THR A 757 -20.32 32.15 5.14
C THR A 757 -21.57 31.30 5.34
N THR A 758 -21.42 29.98 5.14
CA THR A 758 -22.52 29.00 5.23
C THR A 758 -22.49 28.22 6.55
N TYR A 759 -21.28 27.88 7.01
CA TYR A 759 -21.08 26.95 8.11
C TYR A 759 -20.55 27.58 9.41
N SER A 760 -20.50 28.91 9.53
CA SER A 760 -19.95 29.58 10.71
C SER A 760 -20.94 29.86 11.86
N VAL A 761 -22.23 29.46 11.72
CA VAL A 761 -23.26 29.70 12.75
C VAL A 761 -23.48 28.43 13.58
N LEU A 762 -22.81 28.37 14.74
CA LEU A 762 -22.91 27.24 15.68
C LEU A 762 -24.26 27.18 16.39
N GLY A 763 -24.81 26.00 16.53
CA GLY A 763 -26.04 25.72 17.30
C GLY A 763 -27.36 25.98 16.57
N SER A 764 -27.32 26.62 15.40
CA SER A 764 -28.49 26.84 14.54
C SER A 764 -28.43 25.97 13.28
N SER A 765 -27.45 26.22 12.43
CA SER A 765 -27.26 25.49 11.17
C SER A 765 -26.10 24.49 11.21
N THR A 766 -25.18 24.66 12.14
CA THR A 766 -23.96 23.84 12.25
C THR A 766 -23.71 23.37 13.67
N ARG A 767 -22.85 22.35 13.80
CA ARG A 767 -22.39 21.74 15.05
C ARG A 767 -20.87 21.64 15.02
N LEU A 768 -20.26 21.46 16.20
CA LEU A 768 -18.85 21.11 16.26
C LEU A 768 -18.60 19.74 15.62
N ALA A 769 -17.48 19.57 14.97
CA ALA A 769 -17.00 18.27 14.54
C ALA A 769 -16.74 17.38 15.76
N TYR A 770 -17.03 16.11 15.64
CA TYR A 770 -16.72 15.11 16.64
C TYR A 770 -15.42 14.39 16.27
#